data_e94a95edbd2bcf8f77e0dedf76240b4e
#
_entry.id   e94a95edbd2bcf8f77e0dedf76240b4e
#
_cell.length_a   1.000
_cell.length_b   1.000
_cell.length_c   1.000
_cell.angle_alpha   90.00
_cell.angle_beta   90.00
_cell.angle_gamma   90.00
#
_symmetry.space_group_name_H-M   'P 1'
#
loop_
_entity.id
_entity.type
_entity.pdbx_description
1 polymer ?
#
loop_
_entity_poly.entity_id
_entity_poly.type
_entity_poly.pdbx_seq_one_letter_code
_entity_poly.pdbx_strand_id
1 'polypeptide(L)'
;MFKWKKKTALLLAGLAMAGSAFAADVPLALDAKQFEARNGAKVNWKNGVLDLKIHNPEWSGGVRINPPAGQKFDFSKGRYLACDVENTGDRQMRLTMHISSGERGSKSSSHVDLPHREVKTGIGLNPGEKRTMRIYLPHASLFLAPEGDKHMRVLDTAKVNSIEFQLQWPFELPRKYLVDCRISNIRLEGEPEYDKKIAGSKDYLPFIDRYGQYIHSDWPEKIHSDEQLVKEHQRELAELDSLPPIADWNEYGGWATGPQLEATGSFRVEKYQGKWFFVDPSGRLFWSTGIDVLRNSTDAPNRKHPEWYAKDVPQEHVLPFNDWNLQKKYGKKDYLNDYYNVLVRRLRAWGINTIGNWGSDDLILLGKMPYTLCLAEINSPALRDIPCLQIKEANGKVRRIKFYDVYAPAFEEKMGNLLRTRAEQSEAAKKSLTDPMCIGYFVDNELRFNDIISGTIKAVPDQPAKLEWVKDLKAKYENSIEKLNKAWKTEFADWDALIANNKIVPKSDGFHADSQAFLLKFVDRYFEVARKGIKSVAPHRLYLGCRFVGFRQNGNIWKGAAKYCDVLSVNTYSNCVANIPARDFHDKPMVIGEFHFGTYDRGMFAPSLCPVGTQQERATSYMRFVQGALTQPNLVGTHYFQFRDQPLTGRWDGEGYHIGFVDVADTPYRELCESARETGEHMYQYRLNGKAVNDMK
;
A
#
# COMPACT_ATOMS: atom_id res chain seq x y z
N MET A 1 29.37 12.68 -22.84
CA MET A 1 29.94 11.34 -23.05
C MET A 1 31.08 11.14 -22.04
N PHE A 2 30.76 10.78 -20.80
CA PHE A 2 31.76 10.76 -19.73
C PHE A 2 32.02 9.35 -19.23
N LYS A 3 33.30 9.08 -19.04
CA LYS A 3 33.95 7.82 -18.65
C LYS A 3 33.58 7.33 -17.22
N TRP A 4 32.36 6.96 -16.98
CA TRP A 4 31.97 6.35 -15.69
C TRP A 4 31.71 4.84 -15.77
N LYS A 5 31.63 4.27 -16.98
CA LYS A 5 31.44 2.83 -17.19
C LYS A 5 32.58 1.89 -16.71
N LYS A 6 33.68 2.44 -16.14
CA LYS A 6 34.82 1.60 -15.70
C LYS A 6 35.06 1.58 -14.17
N LYS A 7 34.37 2.40 -13.36
CA LYS A 7 34.55 2.34 -11.90
C LYS A 7 33.47 1.52 -11.17
N THR A 8 32.28 1.40 -11.72
CA THR A 8 31.20 0.55 -11.16
C THR A 8 31.47 -0.96 -11.39
N ALA A 9 32.23 -1.30 -12.43
CA ALA A 9 32.62 -2.68 -12.69
C ALA A 9 33.73 -3.22 -11.75
N LEU A 10 34.41 -2.37 -11.00
CA LEU A 10 35.47 -2.82 -10.06
C LEU A 10 34.99 -2.97 -8.61
N LEU A 11 33.81 -2.45 -8.24
CA LEU A 11 33.20 -2.70 -6.92
C LEU A 11 32.32 -3.95 -6.92
N LEU A 12 31.87 -4.41 -8.08
CA LEU A 12 31.17 -5.70 -8.27
C LEU A 12 32.12 -6.91 -8.30
N ALA A 13 33.44 -6.70 -8.39
CA ALA A 13 34.45 -7.78 -8.42
C ALA A 13 34.98 -8.17 -7.03
N GLY A 14 34.52 -7.57 -5.95
CA GLY A 14 35.01 -7.83 -4.58
C GLY A 14 34.13 -8.78 -3.77
N LEU A 15 32.95 -9.15 -4.22
CA LEU A 15 32.10 -10.21 -3.64
C LEU A 15 32.10 -11.42 -4.59
N ALA A 16 33.26 -12.03 -4.77
CA ALA A 16 33.33 -13.42 -5.18
C ALA A 16 32.67 -14.23 -4.05
N MET A 17 31.39 -14.51 -4.19
CA MET A 17 30.70 -15.50 -3.39
C MET A 17 31.51 -16.79 -3.41
N ALA A 18 31.82 -17.33 -2.24
CA ALA A 18 32.15 -18.73 -2.11
C ALA A 18 31.08 -19.52 -2.86
N GLY A 19 31.49 -20.21 -3.92
CA GLY A 19 30.56 -20.89 -4.82
C GLY A 19 29.84 -22.02 -4.08
N SER A 20 28.65 -21.73 -3.57
CA SER A 20 27.63 -22.76 -3.47
C SER A 20 27.20 -23.04 -4.89
N ALA A 21 27.47 -24.22 -5.40
CA ALA A 21 26.91 -24.69 -6.65
C ALA A 21 25.41 -24.50 -6.56
N PHE A 22 24.85 -23.57 -7.35
CA PHE A 22 23.41 -23.43 -7.47
C PHE A 22 22.89 -24.78 -7.97
N ALA A 23 21.93 -25.38 -7.26
CA ALA A 23 21.23 -26.53 -7.80
C ALA A 23 20.68 -26.15 -9.16
N ALA A 24 20.82 -27.04 -10.12
CA ALA A 24 20.30 -26.79 -11.47
C ALA A 24 18.79 -26.57 -11.40
N ASP A 25 18.30 -25.57 -12.13
CA ASP A 25 16.86 -25.33 -12.29
C ASP A 25 16.17 -26.62 -12.75
N VAL A 26 15.06 -26.96 -12.11
CA VAL A 26 14.28 -28.16 -12.42
C VAL A 26 13.02 -27.78 -13.18
N PRO A 27 12.97 -27.98 -14.53
CA PRO A 27 11.77 -27.70 -15.30
C PRO A 27 10.57 -28.55 -14.83
N LEU A 28 9.38 -27.96 -14.78
CA LEU A 28 8.15 -28.72 -14.55
C LEU A 28 7.75 -29.45 -15.82
N ALA A 29 7.60 -30.78 -15.71
CA ALA A 29 7.01 -31.59 -16.78
C ALA A 29 5.48 -31.38 -16.79
N LEU A 30 4.98 -30.61 -17.76
CA LEU A 30 3.56 -30.27 -17.89
C LEU A 30 3.00 -30.78 -19.24
N ASP A 31 1.75 -31.26 -19.19
CA ASP A 31 0.97 -31.72 -20.34
C ASP A 31 -0.24 -30.78 -20.57
N ALA A 32 -0.67 -30.64 -21.82
CA ALA A 32 -1.79 -29.77 -22.19
C ALA A 32 -3.10 -30.08 -21.44
N LYS A 33 -3.32 -31.31 -21.02
CA LYS A 33 -4.50 -31.74 -20.23
C LYS A 33 -4.56 -31.17 -18.82
N GLN A 34 -3.45 -30.66 -18.31
CA GLN A 34 -3.37 -30.07 -16.96
C GLN A 34 -3.89 -28.63 -16.91
N PHE A 35 -4.02 -27.97 -18.08
CA PHE A 35 -4.41 -26.57 -18.18
C PHE A 35 -5.93 -26.42 -18.28
N GLU A 36 -6.50 -25.73 -17.33
CA GLU A 36 -7.94 -25.41 -17.23
C GLU A 36 -8.15 -23.90 -17.44
N ALA A 37 -8.77 -23.52 -18.56
CA ALA A 37 -9.16 -22.14 -18.79
C ALA A 37 -10.27 -21.70 -17.83
N ARG A 38 -10.18 -20.48 -17.31
CA ARG A 38 -11.14 -19.91 -16.36
C ARG A 38 -11.72 -18.59 -16.86
N ASN A 39 -13.04 -18.40 -16.63
CA ASN A 39 -13.73 -17.12 -16.82
C ASN A 39 -13.44 -16.46 -18.19
N GLY A 40 -13.63 -17.21 -19.28
CA GLY A 40 -13.51 -16.71 -20.63
C GLY A 40 -12.08 -16.52 -21.16
N ALA A 41 -11.08 -16.98 -20.44
CA ALA A 41 -9.71 -17.00 -20.94
C ALA A 41 -9.54 -18.03 -22.08
N LYS A 42 -8.72 -17.71 -23.06
CA LYS A 42 -8.26 -18.65 -24.08
C LYS A 42 -6.84 -19.10 -23.74
N VAL A 43 -6.66 -20.41 -23.71
CA VAL A 43 -5.44 -21.07 -23.26
C VAL A 43 -4.95 -21.99 -24.36
N ASN A 44 -3.69 -21.85 -24.76
CA ASN A 44 -3.03 -22.74 -25.69
C ASN A 44 -1.65 -23.12 -25.15
N TRP A 45 -1.45 -24.40 -24.86
CA TRP A 45 -0.18 -24.95 -24.43
C TRP A 45 0.46 -25.74 -25.57
N LYS A 46 1.64 -25.34 -26.00
CA LYS A 46 2.39 -26.03 -27.06
C LYS A 46 3.90 -25.86 -26.84
N ASN A 47 4.63 -26.95 -26.91
CA ASN A 47 6.11 -26.96 -26.87
C ASN A 47 6.69 -26.21 -25.63
N GLY A 48 6.10 -26.40 -24.45
CA GLY A 48 6.57 -25.74 -23.22
C GLY A 48 6.19 -24.25 -23.08
N VAL A 49 5.32 -23.74 -23.97
CA VAL A 49 4.86 -22.36 -23.97
C VAL A 49 3.36 -22.31 -23.82
N LEU A 50 2.89 -21.47 -22.91
CA LEU A 50 1.50 -21.15 -22.65
C LEU A 50 1.18 -19.78 -23.27
N ASP A 51 0.36 -19.74 -24.33
CA ASP A 51 -0.27 -18.50 -24.77
C ASP A 51 -1.59 -18.32 -24.00
N LEU A 52 -1.70 -17.21 -23.27
CA LEU A 52 -2.86 -16.86 -22.45
C LEU A 52 -3.48 -15.56 -22.96
N LYS A 53 -4.76 -15.63 -23.37
CA LYS A 53 -5.54 -14.47 -23.81
C LYS A 53 -6.77 -14.30 -22.94
N ILE A 54 -6.94 -13.13 -22.34
CA ILE A 54 -8.09 -12.79 -21.54
C ILE A 54 -8.79 -11.60 -22.18
N HIS A 55 -9.90 -11.89 -22.85
CA HIS A 55 -10.69 -10.94 -23.62
C HIS A 55 -12.06 -10.79 -22.97
N ASN A 56 -12.34 -9.77 -22.27
CA ASN A 56 -13.55 -9.56 -21.48
C ASN A 56 -13.50 -10.23 -20.09
N PRO A 57 -12.65 -9.75 -19.22
CA PRO A 57 -12.48 -10.33 -17.91
C PRO A 57 -13.71 -10.10 -17.03
N GLU A 58 -14.46 -11.16 -16.78
CA GLU A 58 -15.15 -11.28 -15.52
C GLU A 58 -14.10 -11.53 -14.44
N TRP A 59 -14.43 -11.24 -13.18
CA TRP A 59 -13.54 -11.44 -12.04
C TRP A 59 -12.81 -12.80 -12.12
N SER A 60 -11.46 -12.77 -12.01
CA SER A 60 -10.58 -13.94 -12.02
C SER A 60 -10.40 -14.69 -13.37
N GLY A 61 -10.44 -14.01 -14.50
CA GLY A 61 -10.03 -14.61 -15.77
C GLY A 61 -8.57 -15.06 -15.76
N GLY A 62 -8.28 -16.27 -16.25
CA GLY A 62 -6.94 -16.82 -16.24
C GLY A 62 -6.87 -18.31 -16.58
N VAL A 63 -5.83 -18.96 -16.06
CA VAL A 63 -5.60 -20.40 -16.26
C VAL A 63 -5.21 -21.03 -14.93
N ARG A 64 -5.73 -22.24 -14.70
CA ARG A 64 -5.28 -23.13 -13.63
C ARG A 64 -4.50 -24.27 -14.23
N ILE A 65 -3.35 -24.59 -13.66
CA ILE A 65 -2.57 -25.80 -13.97
C ILE A 65 -2.79 -26.77 -12.82
N ASN A 66 -3.38 -27.91 -13.14
CA ASN A 66 -3.66 -28.97 -12.20
C ASN A 66 -2.51 -30.01 -12.23
N PRO A 67 -2.19 -30.67 -11.12
CA PRO A 67 -1.32 -31.85 -11.15
C PRO A 67 -1.96 -33.00 -11.93
N PRO A 68 -1.20 -34.02 -12.35
CA PRO A 68 -1.79 -35.24 -12.90
C PRO A 68 -2.86 -35.84 -11.98
N ALA A 69 -3.86 -36.52 -12.56
CA ALA A 69 -4.97 -37.09 -11.79
C ALA A 69 -4.49 -37.97 -10.62
N GLY A 70 -5.02 -37.71 -9.43
CA GLY A 70 -4.65 -38.43 -8.19
C GLY A 70 -3.28 -38.03 -7.60
N GLN A 71 -2.57 -37.07 -8.16
CA GLN A 71 -1.26 -36.60 -7.69
C GLN A 71 -1.32 -35.18 -7.14
N LYS A 72 -0.23 -34.72 -6.55
CA LYS A 72 0.06 -33.36 -6.13
C LYS A 72 1.39 -32.95 -6.73
N PHE A 73 1.61 -31.63 -6.94
CA PHE A 73 2.92 -31.13 -7.23
C PHE A 73 3.77 -31.15 -5.95
N ASP A 74 5.00 -31.62 -6.03
CA ASP A 74 5.99 -31.53 -4.96
C ASP A 74 7.02 -30.44 -5.32
N PHE A 75 6.91 -29.29 -4.67
CA PHE A 75 7.83 -28.14 -4.79
C PHE A 75 8.80 -28.05 -3.61
N SER A 76 8.84 -29.06 -2.76
CA SER A 76 9.60 -29.08 -1.53
C SER A 76 11.13 -29.03 -1.71
N LYS A 77 11.60 -29.22 -2.94
CA LYS A 77 13.03 -29.19 -3.29
C LYS A 77 13.48 -27.87 -3.89
N GLY A 78 12.57 -26.90 -4.10
CA GLY A 78 12.88 -25.60 -4.65
C GLY A 78 12.73 -24.50 -3.62
N ARG A 79 13.45 -23.40 -3.80
CA ARG A 79 13.27 -22.14 -3.08
C ARG A 79 12.20 -21.26 -3.71
N TYR A 80 12.12 -21.31 -5.04
CA TYR A 80 11.13 -20.58 -5.83
C TYR A 80 10.46 -21.49 -6.85
N LEU A 81 9.20 -21.21 -7.15
CA LEU A 81 8.58 -21.56 -8.42
C LEU A 81 8.71 -20.34 -9.33
N ALA A 82 9.33 -20.50 -10.49
CA ALA A 82 9.61 -19.43 -11.43
C ALA A 82 9.03 -19.71 -12.81
N CYS A 83 8.74 -18.66 -13.56
CA CYS A 83 8.40 -18.73 -14.98
C CYS A 83 8.79 -17.43 -15.69
N ASP A 84 9.01 -17.52 -17.00
CA ASP A 84 9.23 -16.35 -17.85
C ASP A 84 7.90 -15.89 -18.41
N VAL A 85 7.58 -14.61 -18.22
CA VAL A 85 6.33 -13.97 -18.68
C VAL A 85 6.66 -12.89 -19.69
N GLU A 86 6.01 -12.91 -20.84
CA GLU A 86 6.12 -11.91 -21.92
C GLU A 86 4.76 -11.29 -22.15
N ASN A 87 4.66 -9.97 -22.11
CA ASN A 87 3.46 -9.26 -22.52
C ASN A 87 3.42 -9.12 -24.05
N THR A 88 2.57 -9.90 -24.70
CA THR A 88 2.39 -9.88 -26.18
C THR A 88 1.26 -8.95 -26.62
N GLY A 89 0.58 -8.28 -25.67
CA GLY A 89 -0.46 -7.29 -25.93
C GLY A 89 0.08 -5.89 -26.19
N ASP A 90 -0.83 -4.97 -26.49
CA ASP A 90 -0.56 -3.56 -26.80
C ASP A 90 -0.63 -2.62 -25.59
N ARG A 91 -0.91 -3.16 -24.41
CA ARG A 91 -1.12 -2.40 -23.16
C ARG A 91 -0.32 -2.98 -22.01
N GLN A 92 -0.03 -2.14 -21.01
CA GLN A 92 0.55 -2.60 -19.78
C GLN A 92 -0.36 -3.64 -19.12
N MET A 93 0.20 -4.77 -18.73
CA MET A 93 -0.54 -5.84 -18.08
C MET A 93 -0.06 -6.09 -16.67
N ARG A 94 -0.93 -6.71 -15.86
CA ARG A 94 -0.64 -7.23 -14.54
C ARG A 94 -1.08 -8.68 -14.46
N LEU A 95 -0.15 -9.52 -14.09
CA LEU A 95 -0.40 -10.94 -13.91
C LEU A 95 -0.04 -11.33 -12.47
N THR A 96 -0.86 -12.17 -11.86
CA THR A 96 -0.54 -12.80 -10.58
C THR A 96 -0.40 -14.30 -10.78
N MET A 97 0.57 -14.90 -10.10
CA MET A 97 0.71 -16.34 -9.94
C MET A 97 0.33 -16.69 -8.50
N HIS A 98 -0.55 -17.68 -8.37
CA HIS A 98 -0.99 -18.24 -7.10
C HIS A 98 -0.62 -19.71 -7.06
N ILE A 99 -0.14 -20.20 -5.93
CA ILE A 99 -0.01 -21.62 -5.67
C ILE A 99 -0.77 -21.98 -4.39
N SER A 100 -1.44 -23.12 -4.38
CA SER A 100 -2.30 -23.53 -3.28
C SER A 100 -2.12 -24.99 -2.93
N SER A 101 -2.09 -25.30 -1.63
CA SER A 101 -2.17 -26.64 -1.07
C SER A 101 -3.52 -26.91 -0.36
N GLY A 102 -4.46 -25.96 -0.42
CA GLY A 102 -5.79 -26.06 0.17
C GLY A 102 -6.72 -27.01 -0.59
N GLU A 103 -7.76 -27.53 0.06
CA GLU A 103 -8.77 -28.37 -0.60
C GLU A 103 -9.62 -27.56 -1.59
N ARG A 104 -10.01 -28.23 -2.70
CA ARG A 104 -10.91 -27.66 -3.70
C ARG A 104 -12.27 -27.36 -3.06
N GLY A 105 -12.71 -26.13 -3.09
CA GLY A 105 -14.04 -25.72 -2.63
C GLY A 105 -14.08 -25.08 -1.24
N SER A 106 -12.98 -24.97 -0.51
CA SER A 106 -12.92 -24.00 0.57
C SER A 106 -13.13 -22.62 -0.05
N LYS A 107 -14.28 -22.03 0.20
CA LYS A 107 -14.59 -20.68 -0.29
C LYS A 107 -13.50 -19.76 0.21
N SER A 108 -12.67 -19.26 -0.69
CA SER A 108 -11.80 -18.11 -0.42
C SER A 108 -12.66 -16.86 -0.26
N SER A 109 -13.76 -17.00 0.43
CA SER A 109 -14.67 -15.92 0.73
C SER A 109 -14.25 -15.35 2.05
N SER A 110 -13.76 -14.16 2.00
CA SER A 110 -13.59 -13.26 3.13
C SER A 110 -12.58 -13.72 4.20
N HIS A 111 -11.58 -13.04 4.31
CA HIS A 111 -10.67 -12.64 5.39
C HIS A 111 -10.73 -13.31 6.78
N VAL A 112 -11.49 -14.37 7.05
CA VAL A 112 -11.77 -14.75 8.45
C VAL A 112 -11.53 -16.21 8.83
N ASP A 113 -11.58 -17.23 7.94
CA ASP A 113 -11.89 -18.55 8.50
C ASP A 113 -11.01 -19.76 8.15
N LEU A 114 -9.81 -19.63 7.61
CA LEU A 114 -8.89 -20.81 7.53
C LEU A 114 -7.44 -20.32 7.32
N PRO A 115 -6.43 -21.06 7.79
CA PRO A 115 -5.05 -20.83 7.38
C PRO A 115 -5.01 -20.86 5.86
N HIS A 116 -4.69 -19.72 5.25
CA HIS A 116 -4.63 -19.59 3.79
C HIS A 116 -3.47 -20.45 3.27
N ARG A 117 -3.75 -21.69 2.89
CA ARG A 117 -2.79 -22.62 2.26
C ARG A 117 -2.42 -22.18 0.83
N GLU A 118 -2.12 -20.90 0.70
CA GLU A 118 -1.90 -20.24 -0.57
C GLU A 118 -0.80 -19.18 -0.44
N VAL A 119 0.07 -19.08 -1.43
CA VAL A 119 0.98 -17.95 -1.62
C VAL A 119 0.78 -17.37 -3.02
N LYS A 120 1.07 -16.10 -3.17
CA LYS A 120 0.93 -15.38 -4.44
C LYS A 120 2.11 -14.45 -4.69
N THR A 121 2.36 -14.17 -5.96
CA THR A 121 3.25 -13.12 -6.43
C THR A 121 2.59 -12.38 -7.58
N GLY A 122 3.10 -11.21 -7.94
CA GLY A 122 2.57 -10.43 -9.05
C GLY A 122 3.67 -9.77 -9.88
N ILE A 123 3.38 -9.54 -11.15
CA ILE A 123 4.27 -8.83 -12.08
C ILE A 123 3.48 -7.83 -12.93
N GLY A 124 4.06 -6.64 -13.14
CA GLY A 124 3.57 -5.66 -14.10
C GLY A 124 4.52 -5.60 -15.30
N LEU A 125 3.99 -5.69 -16.52
CA LEU A 125 4.79 -5.69 -17.74
C LEU A 125 4.23 -4.68 -18.76
N ASN A 126 5.13 -3.92 -19.41
CA ASN A 126 4.79 -3.08 -20.55
C ASN A 126 4.63 -3.92 -21.82
N PRO A 127 4.01 -3.40 -22.89
CA PRO A 127 3.94 -4.09 -24.18
C PRO A 127 5.33 -4.54 -24.67
N GLY A 128 5.43 -5.79 -25.08
CA GLY A 128 6.67 -6.40 -25.60
C GLY A 128 7.72 -6.74 -24.53
N GLU A 129 7.45 -6.44 -23.28
CA GLU A 129 8.40 -6.73 -22.19
C GLU A 129 8.33 -8.20 -21.77
N LYS A 130 9.52 -8.78 -21.50
CA LYS A 130 9.68 -10.13 -20.96
C LYS A 130 10.50 -10.09 -19.68
N ARG A 131 9.99 -10.73 -18.62
CA ARG A 131 10.68 -10.87 -17.32
C ARG A 131 10.37 -12.20 -16.66
N THR A 132 11.27 -12.63 -15.75
CA THR A 132 11.02 -13.77 -14.89
C THR A 132 10.15 -13.36 -13.71
N MET A 133 9.12 -14.15 -13.43
CA MET A 133 8.23 -14.05 -12.29
C MET A 133 8.53 -15.17 -11.33
N ARG A 134 8.75 -14.86 -10.05
CA ARG A 134 9.10 -15.82 -9.01
C ARG A 134 8.10 -15.76 -7.88
N ILE A 135 7.74 -16.93 -7.35
CA ILE A 135 7.01 -17.06 -6.10
C ILE A 135 7.88 -17.83 -5.11
N TYR A 136 8.12 -17.22 -3.95
CA TYR A 136 8.87 -17.86 -2.88
C TYR A 136 8.06 -19.02 -2.29
N LEU A 137 8.74 -20.11 -1.99
CA LEU A 137 8.18 -21.33 -1.41
C LEU A 137 8.47 -21.37 0.10
N PRO A 138 7.58 -20.86 0.96
CA PRO A 138 7.84 -20.74 2.37
C PRO A 138 7.75 -22.10 3.06
N HIS A 139 8.88 -22.70 3.38
CA HIS A 139 8.95 -24.02 4.02
C HIS A 139 8.61 -24.00 5.52
N ALA A 140 8.72 -22.85 6.19
CA ALA A 140 8.47 -22.70 7.63
C ALA A 140 7.04 -22.31 8.01
N SER A 141 6.27 -21.78 7.08
CA SER A 141 4.95 -21.24 7.38
C SER A 141 3.91 -22.29 7.84
N LEU A 142 4.22 -23.57 7.71
CA LEU A 142 3.39 -24.68 8.20
C LEU A 142 3.17 -24.69 9.72
N PHE A 143 4.06 -24.05 10.49
CA PHE A 143 4.08 -24.12 11.96
C PHE A 143 3.60 -22.87 12.66
N LEU A 144 3.49 -21.75 11.92
CA LEU A 144 3.35 -20.43 12.49
C LEU A 144 1.98 -19.84 12.35
N ALA A 145 1.01 -20.59 11.76
CA ALA A 145 -0.38 -20.19 11.83
C ALA A 145 -0.96 -20.70 13.16
N PRO A 146 -0.91 -19.91 14.24
CA PRO A 146 -1.76 -20.21 15.39
C PRO A 146 -3.19 -20.25 14.89
N GLU A 147 -4.02 -21.14 15.44
CA GLU A 147 -5.44 -21.13 15.15
C GLU A 147 -5.97 -19.70 15.30
N GLY A 148 -6.40 -19.09 14.19
CA GLY A 148 -6.97 -17.74 14.16
C GLY A 148 -6.08 -16.59 13.67
N ASP A 149 -4.82 -16.80 13.29
CA ASP A 149 -4.02 -15.74 12.65
C ASP A 149 -4.42 -15.57 11.17
N LYS A 150 -5.05 -14.44 10.89
CA LYS A 150 -5.65 -14.11 9.58
C LYS A 150 -4.63 -13.84 8.47
N HIS A 151 -3.37 -13.65 8.80
CA HIS A 151 -2.35 -13.11 7.89
C HIS A 151 -1.22 -14.09 7.57
N MET A 152 -1.08 -15.15 8.33
CA MET A 152 -0.10 -16.18 8.05
C MET A 152 -0.63 -17.18 7.02
N ARG A 153 0.00 -17.22 5.87
CA ARG A 153 -0.35 -18.11 4.77
C ARG A 153 0.52 -19.34 4.82
N VAL A 154 -0.10 -20.47 5.11
CA VAL A 154 0.56 -21.77 5.22
C VAL A 154 0.44 -22.52 3.90
N LEU A 155 1.57 -22.81 3.25
CA LEU A 155 1.65 -23.64 2.06
C LEU A 155 2.35 -24.97 2.38
N ASP A 156 1.71 -26.10 2.11
CA ASP A 156 2.39 -27.41 2.08
C ASP A 156 3.07 -27.57 0.71
N THR A 157 4.36 -27.25 0.65
CA THR A 157 5.14 -27.29 -0.59
C THR A 157 5.30 -28.68 -1.18
N ALA A 158 5.10 -29.75 -0.39
CA ALA A 158 5.11 -31.13 -0.86
C ALA A 158 3.76 -31.59 -1.43
N LYS A 159 2.69 -30.79 -1.24
CA LYS A 159 1.30 -31.19 -1.61
C LYS A 159 0.55 -30.05 -2.30
N VAL A 160 1.16 -29.40 -3.26
CA VAL A 160 0.52 -28.31 -3.99
C VAL A 160 -0.56 -28.82 -4.93
N ASN A 161 -1.76 -28.26 -4.82
CA ASN A 161 -2.95 -28.65 -5.57
C ASN A 161 -3.11 -27.96 -6.91
N SER A 162 -2.58 -26.74 -7.06
CA SER A 162 -2.71 -25.98 -8.31
C SER A 162 -1.68 -24.87 -8.38
N ILE A 163 -1.35 -24.51 -9.62
CA ILE A 163 -0.73 -23.23 -9.99
C ILE A 163 -1.78 -22.45 -10.76
N GLU A 164 -2.03 -21.20 -10.42
CA GLU A 164 -2.98 -20.36 -11.14
C GLU A 164 -2.32 -19.08 -11.60
N PHE A 165 -2.48 -18.76 -12.88
CA PHE A 165 -2.18 -17.45 -13.43
C PHE A 165 -3.49 -16.69 -13.62
N GLN A 166 -3.58 -15.54 -12.96
CA GLN A 166 -4.78 -14.71 -12.99
C GLN A 166 -4.42 -13.29 -13.41
N LEU A 167 -5.30 -12.68 -14.19
CA LEU A 167 -5.22 -11.25 -14.35
C LEU A 167 -5.45 -10.59 -13.00
N GLN A 168 -4.46 -9.87 -12.49
CA GLN A 168 -4.72 -8.92 -11.44
C GLN A 168 -5.52 -7.78 -12.06
N TRP A 169 -6.81 -7.75 -11.76
CA TRP A 169 -7.68 -6.73 -12.25
C TRP A 169 -7.14 -5.35 -11.84
N PRO A 170 -6.77 -4.50 -12.80
CA PRO A 170 -6.55 -3.11 -12.49
C PRO A 170 -7.91 -2.53 -12.11
N PHE A 171 -8.05 -2.08 -10.88
CA PHE A 171 -9.28 -1.44 -10.39
C PHE A 171 -9.75 -0.26 -11.26
N GLU A 172 -8.97 0.12 -12.26
CA GLU A 172 -8.99 1.40 -12.93
C GLU A 172 -9.21 1.32 -14.45
N LEU A 173 -9.21 0.14 -15.04
CA LEU A 173 -9.36 0.01 -16.48
C LEU A 173 -10.80 -0.27 -16.93
N PRO A 174 -11.21 0.18 -18.12
CA PRO A 174 -12.53 -0.13 -18.67
C PRO A 174 -12.77 -1.65 -18.74
N ARG A 175 -14.03 -2.09 -18.61
CA ARG A 175 -14.44 -3.51 -18.66
C ARG A 175 -14.05 -4.30 -19.92
N LYS A 176 -13.36 -3.68 -20.89
CA LYS A 176 -12.88 -4.27 -22.15
C LYS A 176 -11.34 -4.36 -22.20
N TYR A 177 -10.70 -4.55 -21.06
CA TYR A 177 -9.25 -4.73 -21.05
C TYR A 177 -8.88 -6.13 -21.57
N LEU A 178 -8.00 -6.15 -22.54
CA LEU A 178 -7.48 -7.40 -23.15
C LEU A 178 -6.08 -7.64 -22.58
N VAL A 179 -5.81 -8.86 -22.16
CA VAL A 179 -4.46 -9.32 -21.80
C VAL A 179 -4.08 -10.42 -22.75
N ASP A 180 -2.97 -10.24 -23.43
CA ASP A 180 -2.29 -11.25 -24.21
C ASP A 180 -0.91 -11.43 -23.61
N CYS A 181 -0.59 -12.62 -23.13
CA CYS A 181 0.75 -12.91 -22.62
C CYS A 181 1.18 -14.34 -22.97
N ARG A 182 2.50 -14.50 -22.95
CA ARG A 182 3.15 -15.80 -23.12
C ARG A 182 3.88 -16.16 -21.84
N ILE A 183 3.65 -17.38 -21.34
CA ILE A 183 4.31 -17.91 -20.15
C ILE A 183 5.10 -19.13 -20.59
N SER A 184 6.38 -19.20 -20.20
CA SER A 184 7.29 -20.26 -20.59
C SER A 184 8.25 -20.60 -19.46
N ASN A 185 9.00 -21.69 -19.62
CA ASN A 185 10.08 -22.06 -18.71
C ASN A 185 9.63 -22.13 -17.24
N ILE A 186 8.50 -22.81 -16.97
CA ILE A 186 8.00 -23.01 -15.60
C ILE A 186 8.91 -24.03 -14.90
N ARG A 187 9.53 -23.63 -13.79
CA ARG A 187 10.60 -24.40 -13.14
C ARG A 187 10.70 -24.15 -11.65
N LEU A 188 11.31 -25.08 -10.92
CA LEU A 188 11.79 -24.82 -9.56
C LEU A 188 13.22 -24.26 -9.64
N GLU A 189 13.50 -23.23 -8.87
CA GLU A 189 14.81 -22.58 -8.74
C GLU A 189 15.31 -22.66 -7.30
N GLY A 190 16.62 -22.87 -7.14
CA GLY A 190 17.33 -22.78 -5.88
C GLY A 190 17.02 -23.90 -4.87
N GLU A 191 17.88 -24.04 -3.88
CA GLU A 191 17.69 -24.97 -2.77
C GLU A 191 16.72 -24.37 -1.72
N PRO A 192 15.92 -25.19 -1.01
CA PRO A 192 15.14 -24.75 0.14
C PRO A 192 16.02 -24.06 1.19
N GLU A 193 15.52 -23.02 1.83
CA GLU A 193 16.29 -22.22 2.79
C GLU A 193 16.66 -22.98 4.08
N TYR A 194 15.93 -24.06 4.42
CA TYR A 194 16.15 -24.83 5.66
C TYR A 194 15.65 -26.27 5.55
N ASP A 195 16.15 -27.10 6.48
CA ASP A 195 15.77 -28.50 6.55
C ASP A 195 14.30 -28.66 6.95
N LYS A 196 13.53 -29.44 6.17
CA LYS A 196 12.14 -29.82 6.45
C LYS A 196 11.94 -30.42 7.85
N LYS A 197 12.96 -31.06 8.42
CA LYS A 197 12.90 -31.64 9.76
C LYS A 197 12.73 -30.56 10.84
N ILE A 198 13.29 -29.37 10.65
CA ILE A 198 13.13 -28.27 11.61
C ILE A 198 11.69 -27.78 11.59
N ALA A 199 11.13 -27.55 10.43
CA ALA A 199 9.76 -27.03 10.27
C ALA A 199 8.67 -27.96 10.83
N GLY A 200 8.94 -29.23 11.12
CA GLY A 200 8.01 -30.21 11.71
C GLY A 200 8.33 -30.60 13.14
N SER A 201 9.36 -30.05 13.74
CA SER A 201 9.90 -30.54 15.01
C SER A 201 9.60 -29.60 16.17
N LYS A 202 9.70 -30.12 17.41
CA LYS A 202 9.72 -29.29 18.63
C LYS A 202 10.89 -28.32 18.66
N ASP A 203 11.91 -28.56 17.86
CA ASP A 203 13.13 -27.75 17.76
C ASP A 203 12.92 -26.47 16.94
N TYR A 204 11.74 -26.28 16.34
CA TYR A 204 11.38 -25.06 15.67
C TYR A 204 11.23 -23.84 16.62
N LEU A 205 10.83 -24.10 17.87
CA LEU A 205 10.71 -23.05 18.89
C LEU A 205 11.98 -22.94 19.74
N PRO A 206 12.46 -21.72 20.02
CA PRO A 206 11.94 -20.42 19.59
C PRO A 206 12.30 -20.11 18.12
N PHE A 207 11.57 -19.16 17.49
CA PHE A 207 11.88 -18.72 16.13
C PHE A 207 12.21 -17.22 16.00
N ILE A 208 12.16 -16.46 17.10
CA ILE A 208 12.49 -15.02 17.13
C ILE A 208 13.69 -14.81 18.06
N ASP A 209 14.74 -14.16 17.53
CA ASP A 209 15.94 -13.82 18.28
C ASP A 209 15.79 -12.51 19.10
N ARG A 210 16.86 -12.15 19.81
CA ARG A 210 16.93 -10.93 20.63
C ARG A 210 16.84 -9.61 19.85
N TYR A 211 16.97 -9.66 18.54
CA TYR A 211 16.84 -8.52 17.63
C TYR A 211 15.44 -8.43 17.00
N GLY A 212 14.57 -9.41 17.25
CA GLY A 212 13.26 -9.51 16.62
C GLY A 212 13.27 -10.16 15.24
N GLN A 213 14.37 -10.82 14.87
CA GLN A 213 14.58 -11.47 13.59
C GLN A 213 14.24 -12.96 13.63
N TYR A 214 13.93 -13.55 12.48
CA TYR A 214 13.69 -14.97 12.34
C TYR A 214 15.00 -15.78 12.49
N ILE A 215 14.99 -16.80 13.35
CA ILE A 215 16.20 -17.56 13.72
C ILE A 215 16.62 -18.54 12.61
N HIS A 216 15.64 -19.23 11.98
CA HIS A 216 15.91 -20.39 11.13
C HIS A 216 16.23 -20.06 9.67
N SER A 217 16.46 -18.79 9.34
CA SER A 217 16.89 -18.34 8.03
C SER A 217 18.01 -17.32 8.19
N ASP A 218 18.91 -17.26 7.24
CA ASP A 218 19.99 -16.29 7.20
C ASP A 218 19.94 -15.47 5.90
N TRP A 219 20.45 -14.24 5.96
CA TRP A 219 20.56 -13.34 4.82
C TRP A 219 21.72 -12.36 5.01
N PRO A 220 22.24 -11.73 3.95
CA PRO A 220 23.49 -10.97 4.01
C PRO A 220 23.55 -9.86 5.07
N GLU A 221 22.46 -9.20 5.36
CA GLU A 221 22.38 -8.06 6.28
C GLU A 221 21.81 -8.44 7.66
N LYS A 222 21.54 -9.72 7.93
CA LYS A 222 21.03 -10.17 9.21
C LYS A 222 22.01 -9.86 10.33
N ILE A 223 21.51 -9.35 11.44
CA ILE A 223 22.33 -9.01 12.62
C ILE A 223 22.47 -10.23 13.53
N HIS A 224 23.71 -10.58 13.87
CA HIS A 224 24.05 -11.71 14.73
C HIS A 224 24.68 -11.28 16.07
N SER A 225 25.16 -10.02 16.19
CA SER A 225 25.73 -9.51 17.44
C SER A 225 25.55 -8.00 17.59
N ASP A 226 25.68 -7.52 18.84
CA ASP A 226 25.60 -6.07 19.12
C ASP A 226 26.78 -5.33 18.45
N GLU A 227 27.98 -5.95 18.38
CA GLU A 227 29.15 -5.39 17.71
C GLU A 227 28.93 -5.27 16.19
N GLN A 228 28.27 -6.25 15.58
CA GLN A 228 27.92 -6.18 14.17
C GLN A 228 26.93 -5.04 13.91
N LEU A 229 25.93 -4.87 14.76
CA LEU A 229 24.95 -3.78 14.65
C LEU A 229 25.64 -2.41 14.66
N VAL A 230 26.58 -2.19 15.58
CA VAL A 230 27.37 -0.94 15.66
C VAL A 230 28.28 -0.78 14.44
N LYS A 231 28.95 -1.85 13.99
CA LYS A 231 29.83 -1.83 12.82
C LYS A 231 29.08 -1.51 11.54
N GLU A 232 27.90 -2.10 11.33
CA GLU A 232 27.05 -1.81 10.18
C GLU A 232 26.57 -0.35 10.20
N HIS A 233 26.25 0.20 11.37
CA HIS A 233 25.93 1.61 11.50
C HIS A 233 27.10 2.52 11.11
N GLN A 234 28.30 2.24 11.57
CA GLN A 234 29.49 3.00 11.19
C GLN A 234 29.77 2.92 9.69
N ARG A 235 29.61 1.74 9.09
CA ARG A 235 29.75 1.55 7.65
C ARG A 235 28.73 2.39 6.89
N GLU A 236 27.46 2.37 7.31
CA GLU A 236 26.42 3.16 6.70
C GLU A 236 26.70 4.68 6.79
N LEU A 237 27.16 5.18 7.95
CA LEU A 237 27.51 6.59 8.07
C LEU A 237 28.60 6.99 7.09
N ALA A 238 29.65 6.15 6.92
CA ALA A 238 30.71 6.38 5.95
C ALA A 238 30.20 6.36 4.50
N GLU A 239 29.28 5.45 4.18
CA GLU A 239 28.62 5.40 2.88
C GLU A 239 27.79 6.67 2.61
N LEU A 240 27.00 7.12 3.57
CA LEU A 240 26.21 8.35 3.48
C LEU A 240 27.11 9.61 3.31
N ASP A 241 28.29 9.62 3.95
CA ASP A 241 29.27 10.70 3.79
C ASP A 241 29.89 10.72 2.39
N SER A 242 30.02 9.56 1.76
CA SER A 242 30.60 9.41 0.42
C SER A 242 29.62 9.71 -0.73
N LEU A 243 28.31 9.64 -0.48
CA LEU A 243 27.30 9.85 -1.50
C LEU A 243 27.10 11.33 -1.77
N PRO A 244 27.25 11.78 -3.03
CA PRO A 244 26.96 13.16 -3.37
C PRO A 244 25.45 13.45 -3.23
N PRO A 245 25.10 14.69 -2.87
CA PRO A 245 23.71 15.14 -2.97
C PRO A 245 23.18 14.94 -4.40
N ILE A 246 21.86 14.76 -4.54
CA ILE A 246 21.24 14.73 -5.86
C ILE A 246 21.36 16.13 -6.47
N ALA A 247 22.12 16.24 -7.56
CA ALA A 247 22.59 17.50 -8.12
C ALA A 247 21.44 18.41 -8.62
N ASP A 248 20.34 17.81 -9.04
CA ASP A 248 19.20 18.54 -9.61
C ASP A 248 18.09 18.85 -8.57
N TRP A 249 18.43 18.81 -7.27
CA TRP A 249 17.53 19.12 -6.18
C TRP A 249 17.94 20.42 -5.45
N ASN A 250 16.96 21.30 -5.19
CA ASN A 250 17.13 22.40 -4.27
C ASN A 250 16.98 21.96 -2.80
N GLU A 251 16.94 22.90 -1.87
CA GLU A 251 16.78 22.63 -0.43
C GLU A 251 15.48 21.86 -0.08
N TYR A 252 14.41 22.04 -0.85
CA TYR A 252 13.15 21.32 -0.68
C TYR A 252 13.18 19.95 -1.38
N GLY A 253 14.08 19.70 -2.30
CA GLY A 253 14.07 18.56 -3.23
C GLY A 253 13.27 18.85 -4.49
N GLY A 254 12.95 20.11 -4.74
CA GLY A 254 12.39 20.61 -5.99
C GLY A 254 13.42 20.66 -7.12
N TRP A 255 12.96 20.78 -8.36
CA TRP A 255 13.79 20.75 -9.55
C TRP A 255 14.68 21.99 -9.70
N ALA A 256 15.92 21.91 -9.22
CA ALA A 256 16.85 23.05 -9.13
C ALA A 256 17.16 23.70 -10.48
N THR A 257 17.37 22.90 -11.53
CA THR A 257 17.69 23.37 -12.89
C THR A 257 16.44 23.57 -13.77
N GLY A 258 15.25 23.27 -13.23
CA GLY A 258 13.99 23.42 -13.92
C GLY A 258 13.49 24.86 -14.02
N PRO A 259 12.27 25.06 -14.54
CA PRO A 259 11.69 26.41 -14.65
C PRO A 259 11.54 27.07 -13.28
N GLN A 260 11.77 28.38 -13.25
CA GLN A 260 11.51 29.22 -12.09
C GLN A 260 10.14 29.84 -12.23
N LEU A 261 9.24 29.51 -11.32
CA LEU A 261 7.93 30.14 -11.15
C LEU A 261 7.98 31.16 -10.01
N GLU A 262 6.85 31.80 -9.73
CA GLU A 262 6.75 32.74 -8.60
C GLU A 262 7.05 32.03 -7.27
N ALA A 263 7.91 32.61 -6.46
CA ALA A 263 8.19 32.17 -5.10
C ALA A 263 7.12 32.73 -4.14
N THR A 264 6.29 31.87 -3.56
CA THR A 264 5.20 32.30 -2.65
C THR A 264 5.48 32.05 -1.18
N GLY A 265 6.61 31.39 -0.85
CA GLY A 265 6.95 31.00 0.51
C GLY A 265 6.12 29.82 1.06
N SER A 266 5.28 29.21 0.24
CA SER A 266 4.45 28.07 0.61
C SER A 266 4.28 27.11 -0.56
N PHE A 267 4.07 25.83 -0.27
CA PHE A 267 3.71 24.85 -1.31
C PHE A 267 2.34 25.18 -1.92
N ARG A 268 2.26 25.04 -3.24
CA ARG A 268 1.04 25.17 -4.02
C ARG A 268 1.02 24.14 -5.16
N VAL A 269 -0.01 24.12 -5.98
CA VAL A 269 -0.10 23.26 -7.16
C VAL A 269 -0.34 24.08 -8.41
N GLU A 270 0.36 23.76 -9.48
CA GLU A 270 0.22 24.40 -10.78
C GLU A 270 0.38 23.38 -11.92
N LYS A 271 -0.19 23.73 -13.09
CA LYS A 271 0.07 23.01 -14.33
C LYS A 271 1.27 23.58 -15.07
N TYR A 272 2.20 22.72 -15.42
CA TYR A 272 3.30 23.03 -16.31
C TYR A 272 3.32 22.04 -17.47
N GLN A 273 3.30 22.53 -18.71
CA GLN A 273 3.26 21.72 -19.93
C GLN A 273 2.17 20.60 -19.90
N GLY A 274 0.97 20.95 -19.44
CA GLY A 274 -0.18 20.05 -19.37
C GLY A 274 -0.16 19.02 -18.24
N LYS A 275 0.85 19.04 -17.37
CA LYS A 275 0.98 18.16 -16.20
C LYS A 275 0.89 18.95 -14.91
N TRP A 276 0.21 18.40 -13.89
CA TRP A 276 0.18 18.98 -12.56
C TRP A 276 1.50 18.72 -11.82
N PHE A 277 1.92 19.71 -11.06
CA PHE A 277 3.06 19.65 -10.13
C PHE A 277 2.68 20.29 -8.80
N PHE A 278 3.33 19.90 -7.72
CA PHE A 278 3.56 20.84 -6.65
C PHE A 278 4.57 21.88 -7.11
N VAL A 279 4.48 23.06 -6.53
CA VAL A 279 5.49 24.11 -6.63
C VAL A 279 5.97 24.38 -5.22
N ASP A 280 7.27 24.33 -4.99
CA ASP A 280 7.85 24.53 -3.67
C ASP A 280 7.84 26.02 -3.26
N PRO A 281 8.13 26.36 -2.02
CA PRO A 281 8.16 27.74 -1.52
C PRO A 281 9.05 28.69 -2.30
N SER A 282 10.12 28.18 -2.90
CA SER A 282 11.06 28.95 -3.73
C SER A 282 10.60 29.11 -5.19
N GLY A 283 9.49 28.50 -5.59
CA GLY A 283 8.93 28.57 -6.95
C GLY A 283 9.45 27.50 -7.90
N ARG A 284 10.11 26.45 -7.41
CA ARG A 284 10.55 25.34 -8.26
C ARG A 284 9.49 24.26 -8.37
N LEU A 285 9.41 23.63 -9.53
CA LEU A 285 8.55 22.44 -9.71
C LEU A 285 9.00 21.34 -8.76
N PHE A 286 8.03 20.72 -8.10
CA PHE A 286 8.27 19.70 -7.08
C PHE A 286 7.41 18.48 -7.33
N TRP A 287 8.02 17.30 -7.29
CA TRP A 287 7.34 16.00 -7.24
C TRP A 287 7.56 15.40 -5.85
N SER A 288 6.48 15.09 -5.14
CA SER A 288 6.57 14.54 -3.79
C SER A 288 6.87 13.04 -3.83
N THR A 289 8.12 12.67 -3.53
CA THR A 289 8.50 11.28 -3.26
C THR A 289 8.61 11.11 -1.76
N GLY A 290 7.62 10.43 -1.15
CA GLY A 290 7.52 10.32 0.30
C GLY A 290 7.61 8.90 0.82
N ILE A 291 7.89 8.78 2.12
CA ILE A 291 7.74 7.55 2.88
C ILE A 291 6.86 7.84 4.10
N ASP A 292 5.87 6.97 4.34
CA ASP A 292 4.98 7.03 5.49
C ASP A 292 5.60 6.37 6.74
N VAL A 293 5.11 6.73 7.92
CA VAL A 293 5.49 6.12 9.21
C VAL A 293 6.99 6.27 9.50
N LEU A 294 7.54 7.45 9.21
CA LEU A 294 8.94 7.80 9.51
C LEU A 294 9.09 8.12 11.01
N ARG A 295 9.36 7.09 11.80
CA ARG A 295 9.56 7.18 13.26
C ARG A 295 10.52 6.10 13.75
N ASN A 296 11.00 6.22 14.98
CA ASN A 296 11.97 5.29 15.58
C ASN A 296 11.41 3.88 15.83
N SER A 297 10.12 3.75 16.03
CA SER A 297 9.47 2.45 16.25
C SER A 297 8.18 2.32 15.46
N THR A 298 7.82 1.09 15.14
CA THR A 298 6.48 0.71 14.69
C THR A 298 5.71 0.08 15.84
N ASP A 299 4.53 -0.48 15.56
CA ASP A 299 3.75 -1.20 16.57
C ASP A 299 4.59 -2.36 17.17
N ALA A 300 4.84 -2.29 18.46
CA ALA A 300 5.56 -3.33 19.16
C ALA A 300 4.63 -4.52 19.44
N PRO A 301 5.07 -5.76 19.19
CA PRO A 301 4.26 -6.93 19.48
C PRO A 301 4.11 -7.17 20.98
N ASN A 302 2.95 -7.71 21.35
CA ASN A 302 2.73 -8.22 22.69
C ASN A 302 3.25 -9.66 22.82
N ARG A 303 3.82 -10.00 23.97
CA ARG A 303 4.28 -11.36 24.29
C ARG A 303 3.10 -12.27 24.64
N LYS A 304 2.28 -12.63 23.63
CA LYS A 304 1.17 -13.58 23.81
C LYS A 304 1.66 -15.03 23.87
N HIS A 305 2.78 -15.32 23.21
CA HIS A 305 3.39 -16.65 23.04
C HIS A 305 4.85 -16.58 23.47
N PRO A 306 5.16 -16.72 24.79
CA PRO A 306 6.52 -16.62 25.29
C PRO A 306 7.48 -17.61 24.63
N GLU A 307 6.98 -18.77 24.25
CA GLU A 307 7.73 -19.86 23.60
C GLU A 307 8.26 -19.51 22.20
N TRP A 308 7.77 -18.46 21.58
CA TRP A 308 8.22 -18.01 20.26
C TRP A 308 9.56 -17.28 20.30
N TYR A 309 9.94 -16.77 21.47
CA TYR A 309 11.08 -15.88 21.65
C TYR A 309 12.28 -16.58 22.28
N ALA A 310 13.48 -16.27 21.83
CA ALA A 310 14.70 -16.73 22.44
C ALA A 310 14.78 -16.35 23.93
N LYS A 311 15.51 -17.15 24.73
CA LYS A 311 15.57 -16.97 26.19
C LYS A 311 16.17 -15.64 26.63
N ASP A 312 17.01 -15.04 25.80
CA ASP A 312 17.69 -13.77 26.03
C ASP A 312 16.85 -12.54 25.60
N VAL A 313 15.64 -12.73 25.08
CA VAL A 313 14.68 -11.65 24.85
C VAL A 313 14.12 -11.18 26.19
N PRO A 314 14.12 -9.86 26.50
CA PRO A 314 13.58 -9.33 27.74
C PRO A 314 12.16 -9.81 28.04
N GLN A 315 11.85 -10.11 29.33
CA GLN A 315 10.57 -10.69 29.74
C GLN A 315 9.47 -9.63 29.90
N GLU A 316 9.44 -8.64 29.04
CA GLU A 316 8.44 -7.57 29.03
C GLU A 316 7.16 -8.00 28.32
N HIS A 317 6.02 -7.39 28.64
CA HIS A 317 4.74 -7.67 27.98
C HIS A 317 4.72 -7.11 26.55
N VAL A 318 5.26 -5.91 26.34
CA VAL A 318 5.44 -5.26 25.05
C VAL A 318 6.91 -5.38 24.65
N LEU A 319 7.18 -5.74 23.39
CA LEU A 319 8.52 -6.05 22.91
C LEU A 319 8.97 -5.00 21.85
N PRO A 320 9.50 -3.85 22.26
CA PRO A 320 9.89 -2.77 21.37
C PRO A 320 11.27 -3.05 20.73
N PHE A 321 11.39 -4.13 19.94
CA PHE A 321 12.65 -4.56 19.31
C PHE A 321 13.36 -3.43 18.56
N ASN A 322 12.60 -2.60 17.82
CA ASN A 322 13.19 -1.48 17.08
C ASN A 322 13.89 -0.49 18.01
N ASP A 323 13.27 -0.14 19.13
CA ASP A 323 13.85 0.79 20.11
C ASP A 323 15.09 0.17 20.78
N TRP A 324 15.01 -1.09 21.21
CA TRP A 324 16.16 -1.80 21.79
C TRP A 324 17.34 -1.89 20.83
N ASN A 325 17.08 -2.18 19.54
CA ASN A 325 18.12 -2.23 18.51
C ASN A 325 18.74 -0.86 18.27
N LEU A 326 17.94 0.20 18.22
CA LEU A 326 18.45 1.56 18.07
C LEU A 326 19.27 2.02 19.28
N GLN A 327 18.85 1.73 20.51
CA GLN A 327 19.65 2.03 21.72
C GLN A 327 21.04 1.36 21.65
N LYS A 328 21.14 0.11 21.21
CA LYS A 328 22.40 -0.60 21.01
C LYS A 328 23.21 0.01 19.88
N LYS A 329 22.57 0.27 18.74
CA LYS A 329 23.18 0.82 17.52
C LYS A 329 23.85 2.18 17.78
N TYR A 330 23.21 3.03 18.57
CA TYR A 330 23.71 4.36 18.95
C TYR A 330 24.50 4.38 20.28
N GLY A 331 24.53 3.29 21.01
CA GLY A 331 25.26 3.15 22.27
C GLY A 331 24.71 4.00 23.43
N LYS A 332 23.49 4.51 23.33
CA LYS A 332 22.86 5.37 24.31
C LYS A 332 21.33 5.30 24.28
N LYS A 333 20.68 5.59 25.40
CA LYS A 333 19.22 5.64 25.51
C LYS A 333 18.61 6.89 24.85
N ASP A 334 19.28 8.02 24.98
CA ASP A 334 18.88 9.28 24.35
C ASP A 334 19.49 9.39 22.95
N TYR A 335 18.99 8.58 22.03
CA TYR A 335 19.49 8.48 20.66
C TYR A 335 18.63 9.22 19.63
N LEU A 336 17.41 9.65 19.97
CA LEU A 336 16.39 10.09 19.01
C LEU A 336 16.85 11.24 18.11
N ASN A 337 17.51 12.26 18.69
CA ASN A 337 17.98 13.38 17.91
C ASN A 337 19.04 12.96 16.87
N ASP A 338 19.99 12.10 17.26
CA ASP A 338 21.01 11.58 16.33
C ASP A 338 20.37 10.71 15.25
N TYR A 339 19.44 9.84 15.66
CA TYR A 339 18.69 8.99 14.75
C TYR A 339 17.95 9.79 13.70
N TYR A 340 17.18 10.81 14.07
CA TYR A 340 16.42 11.61 13.10
C TYR A 340 17.34 12.46 12.19
N ASN A 341 18.49 12.91 12.68
CA ASN A 341 19.49 13.54 11.81
C ASN A 341 20.08 12.57 10.77
N VAL A 342 20.37 11.33 11.17
CA VAL A 342 20.80 10.27 10.23
C VAL A 342 19.65 9.91 9.29
N LEU A 343 18.41 9.84 9.76
CA LEU A 343 17.25 9.54 8.95
C LEU A 343 17.05 10.58 7.83
N VAL A 344 17.19 11.86 8.12
CA VAL A 344 17.16 12.91 7.08
C VAL A 344 18.25 12.68 6.01
N ARG A 345 19.46 12.33 6.42
CA ARG A 345 20.56 12.01 5.49
C ARG A 345 20.23 10.79 4.62
N ARG A 346 19.72 9.71 5.23
CA ARG A 346 19.23 8.53 4.51
C ARG A 346 18.21 8.88 3.44
N LEU A 347 17.15 9.57 3.83
CA LEU A 347 16.06 9.92 2.91
C LEU A 347 16.59 10.73 1.72
N ARG A 348 17.39 11.77 1.97
CA ARG A 348 18.02 12.56 0.91
C ARG A 348 18.92 11.71 0.01
N ALA A 349 19.73 10.82 0.60
CA ALA A 349 20.62 9.91 -0.14
C ALA A 349 19.83 8.87 -0.98
N TRP A 350 18.66 8.47 -0.52
CA TRP A 350 17.79 7.50 -1.23
C TRP A 350 16.80 8.15 -2.20
N GLY A 351 16.94 9.44 -2.51
CA GLY A 351 16.05 10.11 -3.45
C GLY A 351 14.64 10.35 -2.94
N ILE A 352 14.49 10.46 -1.62
CA ILE A 352 13.23 10.76 -0.93
C ILE A 352 13.26 12.20 -0.45
N ASN A 353 12.25 13.00 -0.78
CA ASN A 353 12.19 14.41 -0.45
C ASN A 353 11.04 14.81 0.47
N THR A 354 10.19 13.85 0.88
CA THR A 354 8.98 14.14 1.67
C THR A 354 8.85 13.19 2.85
N ILE A 355 8.63 13.74 4.04
CA ILE A 355 8.11 13.01 5.19
C ILE A 355 6.62 12.80 4.94
N GLY A 356 6.22 11.55 4.68
CA GLY A 356 4.84 11.16 4.42
C GLY A 356 3.98 11.17 5.68
N ASN A 357 2.81 10.55 5.57
CA ASN A 357 1.85 10.50 6.66
C ASN A 357 2.40 9.74 7.88
N TRP A 358 1.96 10.10 9.08
CA TRP A 358 2.38 9.50 10.37
C TRP A 358 3.90 9.59 10.65
N GLY A 359 4.59 10.58 10.08
CA GLY A 359 5.96 10.93 10.50
C GLY A 359 5.99 11.41 11.95
N SER A 360 7.15 11.21 12.63
CA SER A 360 7.35 11.68 14.00
C SER A 360 7.34 13.21 14.07
N ASP A 361 6.71 13.76 15.11
CA ASP A 361 6.75 15.19 15.42
C ASP A 361 8.22 15.66 15.59
N ASP A 362 9.07 14.89 16.26
CA ASP A 362 10.50 15.24 16.46
C ASP A 362 11.26 15.36 15.12
N LEU A 363 10.99 14.46 14.16
CA LEU A 363 11.58 14.53 12.82
C LEU A 363 11.12 15.79 12.07
N ILE A 364 9.82 16.12 12.15
CA ILE A 364 9.24 17.33 11.54
C ILE A 364 9.84 18.59 12.16
N LEU A 365 10.02 18.61 13.49
CA LEU A 365 10.56 19.74 14.23
C LEU A 365 12.01 20.06 13.88
N LEU A 366 12.78 19.11 13.33
CA LEU A 366 14.10 19.40 12.77
C LEU A 366 14.05 20.46 11.64
N GLY A 367 12.94 20.58 10.91
CA GLY A 367 12.75 21.57 9.85
C GLY A 367 13.65 21.38 8.63
N LYS A 368 14.08 20.13 8.34
CA LYS A 368 15.08 19.81 7.31
C LYS A 368 14.50 19.21 6.04
N MET A 369 13.21 18.85 6.03
CA MET A 369 12.57 18.21 4.89
C MET A 369 11.10 18.61 4.77
N PRO A 370 10.57 18.74 3.54
CA PRO A 370 9.14 18.84 3.31
C PRO A 370 8.35 17.69 3.96
N TYR A 371 7.13 17.98 4.42
CA TYR A 371 6.29 17.01 5.08
C TYR A 371 4.80 17.23 4.83
N THR A 372 4.03 16.16 5.02
CA THR A 372 2.58 16.17 5.11
C THR A 372 2.16 15.80 6.54
N LEU A 373 1.01 16.31 6.99
CA LEU A 373 0.44 15.93 8.28
C LEU A 373 -0.95 15.32 8.12
N CYS A 374 -1.21 14.19 8.77
CA CYS A 374 -2.56 13.74 9.08
C CYS A 374 -3.05 14.43 10.34
N LEU A 375 -4.07 15.26 10.22
CA LEU A 375 -4.59 16.00 11.36
C LEU A 375 -5.26 15.07 12.37
N ALA A 376 -6.10 14.16 11.90
CA ALA A 376 -6.74 13.11 12.69
C ALA A 376 -7.42 12.09 11.78
N GLU A 377 -7.78 10.95 12.37
CA GLU A 377 -8.59 9.91 11.77
C GLU A 377 -9.83 9.63 12.60
N ILE A 378 -10.83 8.99 12.00
CA ILE A 378 -12.16 8.76 12.58
C ILE A 378 -12.17 8.16 14.01
N ASN A 379 -11.14 7.42 14.40
CA ASN A 379 -11.03 6.83 15.74
C ASN A 379 -10.07 7.59 16.67
N SER A 380 -9.45 8.66 16.18
CA SER A 380 -8.52 9.45 16.99
C SER A 380 -9.23 10.17 18.14
N PRO A 381 -8.52 10.50 19.23
CA PRO A 381 -9.11 11.24 20.35
C PRO A 381 -9.81 12.54 19.94
N ALA A 382 -9.32 13.22 18.89
CA ALA A 382 -9.90 14.47 18.40
C ALA A 382 -11.27 14.32 17.73
N LEU A 383 -11.54 13.15 17.11
CA LEU A 383 -12.74 12.93 16.28
C LEU A 383 -13.65 11.79 16.78
N ARG A 384 -13.23 10.97 17.75
CA ARG A 384 -13.96 9.77 18.20
C ARG A 384 -15.36 10.03 18.73
N ASP A 385 -15.62 11.25 19.24
CA ASP A 385 -16.93 11.64 19.80
C ASP A 385 -17.91 12.12 18.73
N ILE A 386 -17.48 12.25 17.47
CA ILE A 386 -18.40 12.51 16.36
C ILE A 386 -19.18 11.23 16.12
N PRO A 387 -20.54 11.28 16.17
CA PRO A 387 -21.35 10.10 15.87
C PRO A 387 -21.05 9.55 14.48
N CYS A 388 -20.94 8.23 14.37
CA CYS A 388 -20.93 7.56 13.08
C CYS A 388 -22.34 7.10 12.69
N LEU A 389 -22.52 6.76 11.42
CA LEU A 389 -23.72 6.08 10.96
C LEU A 389 -23.87 4.75 11.69
N GLN A 390 -25.06 4.47 12.25
CA GLN A 390 -25.35 3.30 13.07
C GLN A 390 -26.52 2.52 12.47
N ILE A 391 -26.32 1.22 12.26
CA ILE A 391 -27.37 0.31 11.77
C ILE A 391 -27.78 -0.60 12.91
N LYS A 392 -29.10 -0.70 13.18
CA LYS A 392 -29.66 -1.71 14.06
C LYS A 392 -29.87 -3.01 13.29
N GLU A 393 -29.11 -4.04 13.62
CA GLU A 393 -29.23 -5.36 13.00
C GLU A 393 -30.46 -6.12 13.49
N ALA A 394 -30.83 -7.19 12.78
CA ALA A 394 -32.00 -8.01 13.12
C ALA A 394 -31.94 -8.63 14.52
N ASN A 395 -30.74 -8.88 15.04
CA ASN A 395 -30.49 -9.39 16.39
C ASN A 395 -30.56 -8.30 17.49
N GLY A 396 -30.91 -7.07 17.10
CA GLY A 396 -30.99 -5.91 18.01
C GLY A 396 -29.63 -5.22 18.27
N LYS A 397 -28.53 -5.79 17.81
CA LYS A 397 -27.19 -5.18 17.97
C LYS A 397 -27.05 -3.96 17.06
N VAL A 398 -26.48 -2.89 17.59
CA VAL A 398 -26.13 -1.69 16.80
C VAL A 398 -24.72 -1.85 16.24
N ARG A 399 -24.59 -1.79 14.91
CA ARG A 399 -23.33 -1.81 14.20
C ARG A 399 -22.97 -0.43 13.69
N ARG A 400 -21.77 0.04 14.03
CA ARG A 400 -21.20 1.29 13.55
C ARG A 400 -20.60 1.10 12.16
N ILE A 401 -20.88 2.03 11.24
CA ILE A 401 -20.19 2.14 9.95
C ILE A 401 -18.96 3.03 10.13
N LYS A 402 -17.85 2.72 9.47
CA LYS A 402 -16.62 3.55 9.49
C LYS A 402 -16.85 4.81 8.63
N PHE A 403 -17.85 5.62 9.01
CA PHE A 403 -18.10 6.95 8.48
C PHE A 403 -18.91 7.80 9.48
N TYR A 404 -18.58 9.08 9.55
CA TYR A 404 -19.30 10.05 10.41
C TYR A 404 -20.74 10.27 9.96
N ASP A 405 -21.60 10.66 10.88
CA ASP A 405 -22.80 11.40 10.54
C ASP A 405 -22.44 12.88 10.36
N VAL A 406 -22.31 13.32 9.11
CA VAL A 406 -21.88 14.69 8.78
C VAL A 406 -22.95 15.75 9.10
N TYR A 407 -24.16 15.33 9.48
CA TYR A 407 -25.26 16.20 9.92
C TYR A 407 -25.38 16.26 11.43
N ALA A 408 -24.62 15.45 12.17
CA ALA A 408 -24.53 15.59 13.63
C ALA A 408 -23.85 16.92 13.98
N PRO A 409 -24.38 17.69 14.96
CA PRO A 409 -23.77 18.98 15.38
C PRO A 409 -22.28 18.88 15.74
N ALA A 410 -21.89 17.79 16.41
CA ALA A 410 -20.49 17.53 16.76
C ALA A 410 -19.56 17.41 15.56
N PHE A 411 -20.07 17.08 14.36
CA PHE A 411 -19.24 17.00 13.15
C PHE A 411 -18.73 18.38 12.75
N GLU A 412 -19.61 19.35 12.63
CA GLU A 412 -19.22 20.72 12.25
C GLU A 412 -18.32 21.36 13.32
N GLU A 413 -18.64 21.17 14.58
CA GLU A 413 -17.85 21.69 15.69
C GLU A 413 -16.41 21.13 15.68
N LYS A 414 -16.27 19.80 15.76
CA LYS A 414 -14.96 19.16 15.90
C LYS A 414 -14.14 19.18 14.60
N MET A 415 -14.75 18.85 13.48
CA MET A 415 -14.06 18.85 12.18
C MET A 415 -13.71 20.29 11.76
N GLY A 416 -14.59 21.26 11.99
CA GLY A 416 -14.36 22.67 11.68
C GLY A 416 -13.25 23.32 12.55
N ASN A 417 -12.97 22.79 13.73
CA ASN A 417 -11.89 23.25 14.61
C ASN A 417 -10.66 22.32 14.65
N LEU A 418 -10.63 21.29 13.83
CA LEU A 418 -9.63 20.21 13.93
C LEU A 418 -8.20 20.74 13.88
N LEU A 419 -7.83 21.57 12.91
CA LEU A 419 -6.46 22.08 12.81
C LEU A 419 -6.09 22.99 14.01
N ARG A 420 -7.02 23.81 14.48
CA ARG A 420 -6.81 24.65 15.68
C ARG A 420 -6.52 23.78 16.91
N THR A 421 -7.35 22.79 17.15
CA THR A 421 -7.19 21.82 18.27
C THR A 421 -5.86 21.07 18.16
N ARG A 422 -5.49 20.63 16.95
CA ARG A 422 -4.21 19.94 16.74
C ARG A 422 -3.00 20.85 16.97
N ALA A 423 -3.06 22.12 16.56
CA ALA A 423 -2.01 23.09 16.79
C ALA A 423 -1.81 23.46 18.28
N GLU A 424 -2.85 23.33 19.10
CA GLU A 424 -2.78 23.47 20.55
C GLU A 424 -2.16 22.25 21.25
N GLN A 425 -2.25 21.07 20.64
CA GLN A 425 -1.82 19.78 21.22
C GLN A 425 -0.46 19.27 20.74
N SER A 426 0.06 19.76 19.59
CA SER A 426 1.30 19.28 18.98
C SER A 426 2.12 20.46 18.47
N GLU A 427 3.38 20.55 18.90
CA GLU A 427 4.32 21.58 18.43
C GLU A 427 4.60 21.44 16.92
N ALA A 428 4.62 20.21 16.36
CA ALA A 428 4.74 20.01 14.91
C ALA A 428 3.52 20.56 14.17
N ALA A 429 2.31 20.32 14.67
CA ALA A 429 1.11 20.88 14.07
C ALA A 429 1.05 22.40 14.20
N LYS A 430 1.48 22.96 15.32
CA LYS A 430 1.60 24.42 15.52
C LYS A 430 2.61 25.03 14.56
N LYS A 431 3.81 24.45 14.46
CA LYS A 431 4.84 24.85 13.51
C LYS A 431 4.34 24.84 12.07
N SER A 432 3.55 23.81 11.69
CA SER A 432 3.07 23.62 10.32
C SER A 432 2.23 24.79 9.78
N LEU A 433 1.64 25.62 10.65
CA LEU A 433 0.85 26.78 10.24
C LEU A 433 1.68 27.80 9.44
N THR A 434 2.97 27.93 9.76
CA THR A 434 3.88 28.94 9.15
C THR A 434 5.11 28.31 8.50
N ASP A 435 5.46 27.05 8.78
CA ASP A 435 6.66 26.38 8.29
C ASP A 435 6.63 26.19 6.77
N PRO A 436 7.57 26.77 5.99
CA PRO A 436 7.62 26.59 4.54
C PRO A 436 7.77 25.11 4.12
N MET A 437 8.30 24.23 5.01
CA MET A 437 8.41 22.79 4.72
C MET A 437 7.07 22.05 4.74
N CYS A 438 5.98 22.62 5.29
CA CYS A 438 4.68 21.99 5.31
C CYS A 438 4.00 22.03 3.94
N ILE A 439 3.82 20.87 3.31
CA ILE A 439 3.09 20.74 2.02
C ILE A 439 1.59 20.95 2.26
N GLY A 440 1.03 20.31 3.28
CA GLY A 440 -0.41 20.38 3.57
C GLY A 440 -0.88 19.27 4.50
N TYR A 441 -2.21 19.17 4.58
CA TYR A 441 -2.88 18.33 5.55
C TYR A 441 -3.77 17.28 4.90
N PHE A 442 -3.66 16.04 5.38
CA PHE A 442 -4.68 15.01 5.23
C PHE A 442 -5.66 15.06 6.40
N VAL A 443 -6.90 14.68 6.13
CA VAL A 443 -7.93 14.44 7.16
C VAL A 443 -8.51 13.07 6.90
N ASP A 444 -8.48 12.21 7.88
CA ASP A 444 -8.86 10.81 7.79
C ASP A 444 -7.98 9.94 6.88
N ASN A 445 -8.22 8.64 6.95
CA ASN A 445 -7.61 7.63 6.13
C ASN A 445 -8.61 6.50 5.85
N GLU A 446 -8.81 6.20 4.55
CA GLU A 446 -9.55 5.03 4.10
C GLU A 446 -10.97 4.90 4.67
N LEU A 447 -11.72 6.00 4.64
CA LEU A 447 -13.13 5.98 5.00
C LEU A 447 -13.97 5.18 4.00
N ARG A 448 -15.04 4.55 4.49
CA ARG A 448 -15.92 3.71 3.68
C ARG A 448 -17.03 4.50 2.99
N PHE A 449 -16.68 5.35 2.06
CA PHE A 449 -17.62 6.18 1.30
C PHE A 449 -18.73 5.39 0.59
N ASN A 450 -18.44 4.19 0.11
CA ASN A 450 -19.40 3.34 -0.58
C ASN A 450 -20.51 2.80 0.37
N ASP A 451 -20.30 2.85 1.67
CA ASP A 451 -21.28 2.41 2.66
C ASP A 451 -22.28 3.53 3.10
N ILE A 452 -22.06 4.78 2.67
CA ILE A 452 -22.87 5.94 3.11
C ILE A 452 -24.36 5.70 2.84
N ILE A 453 -24.75 5.37 1.61
CA ILE A 453 -26.16 5.22 1.23
C ILE A 453 -26.80 4.04 1.94
N SER A 454 -26.16 2.87 1.90
CA SER A 454 -26.68 1.67 2.58
C SER A 454 -26.73 1.85 4.10
N GLY A 455 -25.78 2.61 4.63
CA GLY A 455 -25.72 2.98 6.03
C GLY A 455 -26.84 3.93 6.44
N THR A 456 -27.05 4.98 5.66
CA THR A 456 -28.05 6.01 5.97
C THR A 456 -29.47 5.45 5.86
N ILE A 457 -29.83 4.73 4.79
CA ILE A 457 -31.19 4.19 4.63
C ILE A 457 -31.57 3.20 5.72
N LYS A 458 -30.61 2.44 6.26
CA LYS A 458 -30.78 1.47 7.35
C LYS A 458 -30.41 1.98 8.73
N ALA A 459 -30.07 3.27 8.83
CA ALA A 459 -29.66 3.86 10.10
C ALA A 459 -30.79 3.81 11.13
N VAL A 460 -30.43 3.94 12.41
CA VAL A 460 -31.40 4.14 13.50
C VAL A 460 -32.30 5.35 13.22
N PRO A 461 -33.56 5.35 13.70
CA PRO A 461 -34.54 6.36 13.33
C PRO A 461 -34.14 7.82 13.62
N ASP A 462 -33.41 8.05 14.71
CA ASP A 462 -32.95 9.36 15.18
C ASP A 462 -31.63 9.82 14.57
N GLN A 463 -31.08 9.08 13.62
CA GLN A 463 -29.80 9.41 12.97
C GLN A 463 -29.94 10.71 12.14
N PRO A 464 -29.17 11.79 12.43
CA PRO A 464 -29.31 13.07 11.75
C PRO A 464 -29.24 12.99 10.23
N ALA A 465 -28.31 12.20 9.68
CA ALA A 465 -28.18 11.99 8.23
C ALA A 465 -29.43 11.37 7.61
N LYS A 466 -30.09 10.44 8.30
CA LYS A 466 -31.33 9.82 7.82
C LYS A 466 -32.48 10.84 7.81
N LEU A 467 -32.59 11.61 8.87
CA LEU A 467 -33.62 12.64 8.97
C LEU A 467 -33.46 13.75 7.91
N GLU A 468 -32.21 14.15 7.65
CA GLU A 468 -31.94 15.13 6.59
C GLU A 468 -32.26 14.57 5.21
N TRP A 469 -31.97 13.27 4.94
CA TRP A 469 -32.38 12.68 3.67
C TRP A 469 -33.88 12.57 3.53
N VAL A 470 -34.60 12.16 4.59
CA VAL A 470 -36.08 12.12 4.57
C VAL A 470 -36.67 13.50 4.35
N LYS A 471 -36.07 14.55 4.92
CA LYS A 471 -36.50 15.95 4.67
C LYS A 471 -36.40 16.31 3.17
N ASP A 472 -35.27 15.95 2.51
CA ASP A 472 -35.09 16.17 1.08
C ASP A 472 -36.11 15.38 0.25
N LEU A 473 -36.38 14.14 0.64
CA LEU A 473 -37.40 13.29 -0.03
C LEU A 473 -38.79 13.83 0.14
N LYS A 474 -39.17 14.31 1.34
CA LYS A 474 -40.47 14.97 1.58
C LYS A 474 -40.63 16.19 0.66
N ALA A 475 -39.61 17.03 0.54
CA ALA A 475 -39.64 18.19 -0.36
C ALA A 475 -39.78 17.74 -1.82
N LYS A 476 -39.02 16.76 -2.28
CA LYS A 476 -39.06 16.27 -3.66
C LYS A 476 -40.40 15.64 -4.05
N TYR A 477 -40.99 14.87 -3.16
CA TYR A 477 -42.23 14.11 -3.41
C TYR A 477 -43.46 14.82 -2.87
N GLU A 478 -43.40 16.14 -2.60
CA GLU A 478 -44.51 16.95 -2.13
C GLU A 478 -45.18 16.34 -0.89
N ASN A 479 -44.40 15.82 0.02
CA ASN A 479 -44.81 15.11 1.25
C ASN A 479 -45.72 13.88 1.02
N SER A 480 -45.78 13.30 -0.21
CA SER A 480 -46.54 12.10 -0.51
C SER A 480 -45.66 10.85 -0.47
N ILE A 481 -45.94 9.94 0.47
CA ILE A 481 -45.26 8.65 0.55
C ILE A 481 -45.63 7.75 -0.63
N GLU A 482 -46.83 7.90 -1.21
CA GLU A 482 -47.31 7.17 -2.38
C GLU A 482 -46.47 7.51 -3.61
N LYS A 483 -46.15 8.81 -3.82
CA LYS A 483 -45.25 9.23 -4.92
C LYS A 483 -43.86 8.63 -4.76
N LEU A 484 -43.31 8.62 -3.55
CA LEU A 484 -42.05 7.98 -3.25
C LEU A 484 -42.11 6.46 -3.50
N ASN A 485 -43.11 5.77 -2.95
CA ASN A 485 -43.32 4.34 -3.11
C ASN A 485 -43.40 3.93 -4.60
N LYS A 486 -44.10 4.74 -5.41
CA LYS A 486 -44.17 4.52 -6.86
C LYS A 486 -42.78 4.63 -7.51
N ALA A 487 -41.98 5.63 -7.14
CA ALA A 487 -40.64 5.86 -7.69
C ALA A 487 -39.66 4.80 -7.22
N TRP A 488 -39.70 4.40 -5.95
CA TRP A 488 -38.79 3.45 -5.35
C TRP A 488 -39.20 1.99 -5.53
N LYS A 489 -40.46 1.75 -5.98
CA LYS A 489 -41.08 0.41 -6.04
C LYS A 489 -41.09 -0.25 -4.65
N THR A 490 -41.60 0.50 -3.66
CA THR A 490 -41.69 0.13 -2.25
C THR A 490 -43.12 0.30 -1.75
N GLU A 491 -43.40 -0.13 -0.51
CA GLU A 491 -44.72 -0.12 0.12
C GLU A 491 -44.63 0.40 1.56
N PHE A 492 -43.93 1.50 1.79
CA PHE A 492 -43.90 2.14 3.10
C PHE A 492 -45.28 2.72 3.42
N ALA A 493 -45.80 2.43 4.61
CA ALA A 493 -47.13 2.92 5.00
C ALA A 493 -47.18 4.46 5.10
N ASP A 494 -46.09 5.03 5.60
CA ASP A 494 -45.93 6.47 5.80
C ASP A 494 -44.44 6.83 5.91
N TRP A 495 -44.12 8.07 6.19
CA TRP A 495 -42.75 8.56 6.38
C TRP A 495 -42.10 7.99 7.64
N ASP A 496 -42.88 7.68 8.68
CA ASP A 496 -42.34 7.09 9.91
C ASP A 496 -41.91 5.62 9.69
N ALA A 497 -42.65 4.89 8.84
CA ALA A 497 -42.24 3.55 8.39
C ALA A 497 -40.93 3.59 7.58
N LEU A 498 -40.72 4.59 6.72
CA LEU A 498 -39.46 4.82 6.03
C LEU A 498 -38.32 5.17 7.04
N ILE A 499 -38.59 6.06 8.00
CA ILE A 499 -37.62 6.38 9.06
C ILE A 499 -37.26 5.16 9.90
N ALA A 500 -38.23 4.32 10.23
CA ALA A 500 -37.99 3.07 10.98
C ALA A 500 -37.30 1.96 10.16
N ASN A 501 -37.20 2.14 8.83
CA ASN A 501 -36.59 1.12 7.97
C ASN A 501 -35.11 0.85 8.32
N ASN A 502 -34.79 -0.41 8.59
CA ASN A 502 -33.43 -0.88 8.86
C ASN A 502 -33.02 -2.13 8.03
N LYS A 503 -33.89 -2.55 7.11
CA LYS A 503 -33.72 -3.79 6.32
C LYS A 503 -33.65 -3.54 4.83
N ILE A 504 -34.56 -2.71 4.31
CA ILE A 504 -34.79 -2.56 2.88
C ILE A 504 -33.79 -1.55 2.29
N VAL A 505 -33.11 -1.96 1.24
CA VAL A 505 -32.39 -1.07 0.31
C VAL A 505 -33.04 -1.26 -1.06
N PRO A 506 -33.87 -0.30 -1.52
CA PRO A 506 -34.53 -0.42 -2.81
C PRO A 506 -33.55 -0.50 -3.97
N LYS A 507 -33.98 -1.07 -5.09
CA LYS A 507 -33.14 -1.26 -6.29
C LYS A 507 -33.70 -0.58 -7.55
N SER A 508 -34.68 0.31 -7.39
CA SER A 508 -35.29 1.01 -8.52
C SER A 508 -34.43 2.17 -9.02
N ASP A 509 -34.67 2.63 -10.25
CA ASP A 509 -34.02 3.80 -10.81
C ASP A 509 -34.33 5.08 -10.00
N GLY A 510 -35.56 5.18 -9.46
CA GLY A 510 -35.97 6.30 -8.60
C GLY A 510 -35.13 6.36 -7.31
N PHE A 511 -34.95 5.20 -6.63
CA PHE A 511 -34.07 5.12 -5.47
C PHE A 511 -32.61 5.42 -5.84
N HIS A 512 -32.15 4.91 -6.97
CA HIS A 512 -30.78 5.18 -7.41
C HIS A 512 -30.55 6.68 -7.62
N ALA A 513 -31.47 7.37 -8.33
CA ALA A 513 -31.36 8.82 -8.57
C ALA A 513 -31.32 9.61 -7.25
N ASP A 514 -32.23 9.31 -6.31
CA ASP A 514 -32.31 9.99 -5.01
C ASP A 514 -31.05 9.70 -4.15
N SER A 515 -30.56 8.47 -4.19
CA SER A 515 -29.34 8.07 -3.51
C SER A 515 -28.12 8.81 -4.04
N GLN A 516 -28.01 8.99 -5.36
CA GLN A 516 -26.89 9.72 -5.95
C GLN A 516 -26.93 11.22 -5.60
N ALA A 517 -28.13 11.82 -5.57
CA ALA A 517 -28.29 13.21 -5.16
C ALA A 517 -27.90 13.41 -3.68
N PHE A 518 -28.38 12.53 -2.79
CA PHE A 518 -28.04 12.59 -1.38
C PHE A 518 -26.57 12.27 -1.11
N LEU A 519 -25.99 11.30 -1.82
CA LEU A 519 -24.57 10.97 -1.71
C LEU A 519 -23.69 12.19 -2.01
N LEU A 520 -23.99 12.92 -3.08
CA LEU A 520 -23.24 14.13 -3.42
C LEU A 520 -23.39 15.20 -2.32
N LYS A 521 -24.61 15.45 -1.83
CA LYS A 521 -24.88 16.39 -0.74
C LYS A 521 -24.13 16.03 0.55
N PHE A 522 -24.09 14.73 0.87
CA PHE A 522 -23.41 14.21 2.04
C PHE A 522 -21.88 14.37 1.94
N VAL A 523 -21.33 14.01 0.78
CA VAL A 523 -19.90 14.10 0.49
C VAL A 523 -19.43 15.55 0.42
N ASP A 524 -20.23 16.42 -0.22
CA ASP A 524 -19.98 17.87 -0.25
C ASP A 524 -19.81 18.42 1.16
N ARG A 525 -20.74 18.10 2.08
CA ARG A 525 -20.67 18.57 3.46
C ARG A 525 -19.43 18.08 4.20
N TYR A 526 -19.04 16.82 3.99
CA TYR A 526 -17.83 16.28 4.61
C TYR A 526 -16.58 17.09 4.21
N PHE A 527 -16.35 17.28 2.93
CA PHE A 527 -15.16 17.99 2.44
C PHE A 527 -15.22 19.49 2.67
N GLU A 528 -16.41 20.09 2.61
CA GLU A 528 -16.62 21.53 2.87
C GLU A 528 -16.23 21.90 4.30
N VAL A 529 -16.73 21.17 5.29
CA VAL A 529 -16.44 21.44 6.70
C VAL A 529 -14.95 21.23 7.01
N ALA A 530 -14.36 20.14 6.51
CA ALA A 530 -12.93 19.89 6.67
C ALA A 530 -12.07 20.99 6.05
N ARG A 531 -12.39 21.41 4.80
CA ARG A 531 -11.70 22.52 4.14
C ARG A 531 -11.85 23.83 4.91
N LYS A 532 -13.07 24.18 5.32
CA LYS A 532 -13.35 25.40 6.10
C LYS A 532 -12.52 25.43 7.38
N GLY A 533 -12.46 24.32 8.09
CA GLY A 533 -11.64 24.18 9.29
C GLY A 533 -10.16 24.45 9.04
N ILE A 534 -9.59 23.86 7.99
CA ILE A 534 -8.19 24.05 7.60
C ILE A 534 -7.95 25.51 7.18
N LYS A 535 -8.74 26.02 6.22
CA LYS A 535 -8.50 27.33 5.61
C LYS A 535 -8.78 28.51 6.55
N SER A 536 -9.58 28.31 7.60
CA SER A 536 -9.80 29.35 8.63
C SER A 536 -8.56 29.60 9.49
N VAL A 537 -7.66 28.65 9.59
CA VAL A 537 -6.42 28.72 10.42
C VAL A 537 -5.18 28.87 9.56
N ALA A 538 -5.10 28.15 8.42
CA ALA A 538 -3.95 28.10 7.53
C ALA A 538 -4.41 28.23 6.05
N PRO A 539 -4.80 29.45 5.60
CA PRO A 539 -5.42 29.65 4.27
C PRO A 539 -4.54 29.24 3.10
N HIS A 540 -3.21 29.34 3.23
CA HIS A 540 -2.27 28.96 2.16
C HIS A 540 -1.83 27.50 2.20
N ARG A 541 -2.19 26.72 3.22
CA ARG A 541 -1.83 25.30 3.26
C ARG A 541 -2.79 24.48 2.42
N LEU A 542 -2.26 23.45 1.78
CA LEU A 542 -3.06 22.59 0.92
C LEU A 542 -3.89 21.60 1.75
N TYR A 543 -5.14 21.42 1.36
CA TYR A 543 -5.97 20.31 1.80
C TYR A 543 -5.78 19.14 0.83
N LEU A 544 -5.16 18.06 1.32
CA LEU A 544 -4.73 16.90 0.53
C LEU A 544 -5.76 15.76 0.50
N GLY A 545 -6.98 15.99 1.04
CA GLY A 545 -8.05 15.00 1.04
C GLY A 545 -7.92 13.95 2.14
N CYS A 546 -8.51 12.78 1.90
CA CYS A 546 -8.75 11.73 2.91
C CYS A 546 -8.16 10.36 2.55
N ARG A 547 -7.24 10.26 1.59
CA ARG A 547 -6.54 9.03 1.22
C ARG A 547 -7.53 7.89 0.88
N PHE A 548 -8.25 8.03 -0.22
CA PHE A 548 -9.26 7.04 -0.65
C PHE A 548 -8.68 5.63 -0.83
N VAL A 549 -9.47 4.61 -0.49
CA VAL A 549 -9.14 3.21 -0.81
C VAL A 549 -9.28 2.98 -2.32
N GLY A 550 -8.18 3.02 -3.04
CA GLY A 550 -8.13 2.80 -4.49
C GLY A 550 -8.93 3.81 -5.30
N PHE A 551 -8.88 3.66 -6.61
CA PHE A 551 -9.51 4.59 -7.57
C PHE A 551 -11.00 4.30 -7.82
N ARG A 552 -11.56 3.20 -7.29
CA ARG A 552 -12.97 2.80 -7.49
C ARG A 552 -13.92 3.51 -6.54
N GLN A 553 -13.98 4.81 -6.60
CA GLN A 553 -15.01 5.55 -5.90
C GLN A 553 -16.16 5.91 -6.85
N ASN A 554 -17.37 6.07 -6.31
CA ASN A 554 -18.51 6.59 -7.06
C ASN A 554 -18.18 7.98 -7.62
N GLY A 555 -18.66 8.30 -8.84
CA GLY A 555 -18.39 9.57 -9.50
C GLY A 555 -18.80 10.81 -8.68
N ASN A 556 -19.86 10.70 -7.87
CA ASN A 556 -20.27 11.79 -6.97
C ASN A 556 -19.30 11.97 -5.79
N ILE A 557 -18.62 10.90 -5.35
CA ILE A 557 -17.57 11.00 -4.33
C ILE A 557 -16.38 11.78 -4.89
N TRP A 558 -15.92 11.43 -6.10
CA TRP A 558 -14.86 12.19 -6.79
C TRP A 558 -15.24 13.65 -7.03
N LYS A 559 -16.49 13.89 -7.46
CA LYS A 559 -17.02 15.25 -7.72
C LYS A 559 -16.99 16.12 -6.46
N GLY A 560 -17.48 15.59 -5.32
CA GLY A 560 -17.46 16.31 -4.05
C GLY A 560 -16.04 16.56 -3.56
N ALA A 561 -15.17 15.56 -3.59
CA ALA A 561 -13.75 15.71 -3.22
C ALA A 561 -13.03 16.75 -4.09
N ALA A 562 -13.21 16.69 -5.42
CA ALA A 562 -12.56 17.61 -6.35
C ALA A 562 -12.99 19.06 -6.16
N LYS A 563 -14.21 19.30 -5.67
CA LYS A 563 -14.72 20.65 -5.39
C LYS A 563 -13.99 21.32 -4.22
N TYR A 564 -13.63 20.56 -3.20
CA TYR A 564 -13.12 21.11 -1.93
C TYR A 564 -11.65 20.81 -1.65
N CYS A 565 -11.09 19.72 -2.13
CA CYS A 565 -9.66 19.43 -1.95
C CYS A 565 -8.80 20.25 -2.92
N ASP A 566 -7.66 20.72 -2.44
CA ASP A 566 -6.64 21.34 -3.31
C ASP A 566 -5.89 20.25 -4.09
N VAL A 567 -5.66 19.09 -3.45
CA VAL A 567 -5.07 17.88 -4.03
C VAL A 567 -5.94 16.68 -3.61
N LEU A 568 -6.26 15.81 -4.53
CA LEU A 568 -6.89 14.52 -4.22
C LEU A 568 -5.83 13.53 -3.71
N SER A 569 -6.25 12.54 -2.94
CA SER A 569 -5.33 11.49 -2.47
C SER A 569 -5.95 10.11 -2.51
N VAL A 570 -5.14 9.11 -2.83
CA VAL A 570 -5.57 7.73 -2.96
C VAL A 570 -4.48 6.77 -2.47
N ASN A 571 -4.88 5.72 -1.76
CA ASN A 571 -4.02 4.60 -1.43
C ASN A 571 -4.27 3.50 -2.46
N THR A 572 -3.21 3.04 -3.13
CA THR A 572 -3.39 2.04 -4.18
C THR A 572 -2.29 0.98 -4.15
N TYR A 573 -2.68 -0.23 -3.84
CA TYR A 573 -1.80 -1.40 -3.79
C TYR A 573 -1.92 -2.18 -5.09
N SER A 574 -1.03 -1.85 -6.03
CA SER A 574 -1.08 -2.31 -7.40
C SER A 574 0.33 -2.39 -7.98
N ASN A 575 0.54 -3.28 -8.95
CA ASN A 575 1.87 -3.44 -9.55
C ASN A 575 2.23 -2.30 -10.53
N CYS A 576 1.29 -1.45 -10.90
CA CYS A 576 1.54 -0.27 -11.71
C CYS A 576 0.37 0.73 -11.71
N VAL A 577 0.64 1.96 -12.08
CA VAL A 577 -0.34 3.06 -12.16
C VAL A 577 -0.21 3.88 -13.46
N ALA A 578 0.41 3.33 -14.49
CA ALA A 578 0.72 4.08 -15.72
C ALA A 578 -0.51 4.41 -16.59
N ASN A 579 -1.65 3.77 -16.40
CA ASN A 579 -2.83 3.92 -17.26
C ASN A 579 -4.11 4.28 -16.49
N ILE A 580 -4.00 5.17 -15.51
CA ILE A 580 -5.16 5.63 -14.74
C ILE A 580 -5.97 6.61 -15.59
N PRO A 581 -7.29 6.42 -15.75
CA PRO A 581 -8.11 7.34 -16.51
C PRO A 581 -8.19 8.73 -15.87
N ALA A 582 -7.65 9.75 -16.51
CA ALA A 582 -7.64 11.13 -16.00
C ALA A 582 -9.04 11.74 -15.81
N ARG A 583 -10.05 11.22 -16.53
CA ARG A 583 -11.44 11.71 -16.50
C ARG A 583 -12.09 11.69 -15.11
N ASP A 584 -11.66 10.76 -14.24
CA ASP A 584 -12.29 10.58 -12.93
C ASP A 584 -11.78 11.59 -11.88
N PHE A 585 -10.75 12.39 -12.21
CA PHE A 585 -10.11 13.32 -11.29
C PHE A 585 -10.53 14.79 -11.48
N HIS A 586 -11.51 15.04 -12.35
CA HIS A 586 -12.00 16.40 -12.62
C HIS A 586 -10.90 17.43 -12.86
N ASP A 587 -9.82 17.00 -13.55
CA ASP A 587 -8.62 17.80 -13.79
C ASP A 587 -7.96 18.36 -12.51
N LYS A 588 -7.99 17.61 -11.43
CA LYS A 588 -7.31 17.94 -10.17
C LYS A 588 -5.97 17.23 -10.05
N PRO A 589 -4.99 17.84 -9.37
CA PRO A 589 -3.78 17.13 -8.97
C PRO A 589 -4.12 16.04 -7.95
N MET A 590 -3.34 14.95 -7.96
CA MET A 590 -3.54 13.82 -7.06
C MET A 590 -2.20 13.29 -6.54
N VAL A 591 -2.15 12.91 -5.26
CA VAL A 591 -1.05 12.17 -4.66
C VAL A 591 -1.47 10.73 -4.38
N ILE A 592 -0.60 9.78 -4.69
CA ILE A 592 -0.73 8.42 -4.17
C ILE A 592 -0.20 8.43 -2.75
N GLY A 593 -1.10 8.25 -1.79
CA GLY A 593 -0.79 8.33 -0.36
C GLY A 593 -0.17 7.07 0.19
N GLU A 594 -0.48 5.90 -0.40
CA GLU A 594 0.11 4.61 -0.03
C GLU A 594 0.29 3.71 -1.24
N PHE A 595 1.44 3.07 -1.30
CA PHE A 595 1.73 1.89 -2.11
C PHE A 595 2.90 1.13 -1.50
N HIS A 596 3.02 -0.16 -1.74
CA HIS A 596 4.19 -0.93 -1.34
C HIS A 596 4.39 -2.20 -2.18
N PHE A 597 5.57 -2.78 -2.02
CA PHE A 597 5.93 -4.12 -2.47
C PHE A 597 6.67 -4.84 -1.35
N GLY A 598 6.51 -6.15 -1.28
CA GLY A 598 7.21 -6.95 -0.27
C GLY A 598 7.51 -8.37 -0.75
N THR A 599 8.37 -9.04 -0.02
CA THR A 599 8.88 -10.38 -0.34
C THR A 599 8.82 -11.32 0.86
N TYR A 600 9.26 -12.56 0.68
CA TYR A 600 9.42 -13.52 1.78
C TYR A 600 10.90 -13.82 2.08
N ASP A 601 11.85 -13.24 1.34
CA ASP A 601 13.24 -13.70 1.29
C ASP A 601 14.17 -13.10 2.36
N ARG A 602 13.62 -12.53 3.42
CA ARG A 602 14.35 -11.97 4.59
C ARG A 602 13.69 -12.38 5.92
N GLY A 603 13.22 -13.63 5.99
CA GLY A 603 12.70 -14.21 7.24
C GLY A 603 11.31 -13.74 7.68
N MET A 604 10.63 -12.91 6.91
CA MET A 604 9.26 -12.47 7.20
C MET A 604 8.22 -13.45 6.63
N PHE A 605 7.07 -13.59 7.30
CA PHE A 605 6.04 -14.58 6.94
C PHE A 605 4.95 -14.04 6.02
N ALA A 606 4.80 -12.74 5.95
CA ALA A 606 3.84 -12.10 5.07
C ALA A 606 4.54 -11.06 4.18
N PRO A 607 4.44 -11.17 2.85
CA PRO A 607 5.21 -10.30 1.98
C PRO A 607 4.61 -8.91 1.91
N SER A 608 3.33 -8.81 1.56
CA SER A 608 2.62 -7.54 1.38
C SER A 608 1.26 -7.74 0.71
N LEU A 609 0.55 -6.63 0.45
CA LEU A 609 -0.61 -6.60 -0.45
C LEU A 609 -0.20 -6.73 -1.93
N CYS A 610 1.03 -6.30 -2.27
CA CYS A 610 1.64 -6.47 -3.60
C CYS A 610 2.93 -7.31 -3.51
N PRO A 611 2.81 -8.64 -3.35
CA PRO A 611 3.95 -9.52 -3.19
C PRO A 611 4.74 -9.66 -4.50
N VAL A 612 6.06 -9.73 -4.36
CA VAL A 612 7.03 -10.05 -5.42
C VAL A 612 8.01 -11.13 -4.93
N GLY A 613 8.80 -11.71 -5.80
CA GLY A 613 9.60 -12.89 -5.46
C GLY A 613 10.86 -12.61 -4.67
N THR A 614 11.59 -11.54 -4.99
CA THR A 614 12.92 -11.22 -4.44
C THR A 614 13.08 -9.74 -4.13
N GLN A 615 14.11 -9.37 -3.33
CA GLN A 615 14.43 -7.96 -3.08
C GLN A 615 14.75 -7.19 -4.37
N GLN A 616 15.42 -7.82 -5.34
CA GLN A 616 15.69 -7.19 -6.64
C GLN A 616 14.39 -6.93 -7.42
N GLU A 617 13.44 -7.87 -7.39
CA GLU A 617 12.11 -7.66 -8.00
C GLU A 617 11.30 -6.61 -7.26
N ARG A 618 11.47 -6.49 -5.95
CA ARG A 618 10.89 -5.44 -5.11
C ARG A 618 11.39 -4.06 -5.51
N ALA A 619 12.71 -3.90 -5.61
CA ALA A 619 13.39 -2.70 -6.08
C ALA A 619 12.91 -2.28 -7.48
N THR A 620 12.89 -3.23 -8.40
CA THR A 620 12.39 -3.00 -9.77
C THR A 620 10.91 -2.59 -9.78
N SER A 621 10.09 -3.23 -8.96
CA SER A 621 8.64 -2.92 -8.87
C SER A 621 8.40 -1.52 -8.30
N TYR A 622 9.17 -1.10 -7.29
CA TYR A 622 9.16 0.27 -6.77
C TYR A 622 9.44 1.28 -7.87
N MET A 623 10.56 1.13 -8.58
CA MET A 623 10.95 2.04 -9.64
C MET A 623 9.89 2.12 -10.73
N ARG A 624 9.39 0.97 -11.21
CA ARG A 624 8.37 0.93 -12.28
C ARG A 624 7.06 1.59 -11.85
N PHE A 625 6.66 1.41 -10.60
CA PHE A 625 5.47 2.06 -10.06
C PHE A 625 5.63 3.58 -10.06
N VAL A 626 6.74 4.09 -9.53
CA VAL A 626 7.01 5.54 -9.47
C VAL A 626 7.18 6.12 -10.89
N GLN A 627 7.91 5.45 -11.77
CA GLN A 627 8.03 5.87 -13.18
C GLN A 627 6.67 5.90 -13.88
N GLY A 628 5.82 4.88 -13.65
CA GLY A 628 4.44 4.86 -14.15
C GLY A 628 3.61 6.05 -13.63
N ALA A 629 3.76 6.39 -12.35
CA ALA A 629 3.11 7.55 -11.75
C ALA A 629 3.61 8.87 -12.37
N LEU A 630 4.91 8.99 -12.60
CA LEU A 630 5.51 10.18 -13.24
C LEU A 630 4.97 10.42 -14.66
N THR A 631 4.50 9.40 -15.36
CA THR A 631 3.87 9.58 -16.69
C THR A 631 2.44 10.12 -16.62
N GLN A 632 1.76 10.02 -15.46
CA GLN A 632 0.37 10.45 -15.32
C GLN A 632 0.24 11.96 -15.15
N PRO A 633 -0.50 12.69 -15.99
CA PRO A 633 -0.53 14.15 -15.96
C PRO A 633 -1.10 14.73 -14.65
N ASN A 634 -2.00 14.00 -14.00
CA ASN A 634 -2.66 14.45 -12.76
C ASN A 634 -1.92 14.05 -11.48
N LEU A 635 -0.98 13.11 -11.52
CA LEU A 635 -0.24 12.75 -10.32
C LEU A 635 0.85 13.80 -10.00
N VAL A 636 1.03 14.10 -8.73
CA VAL A 636 2.00 15.06 -8.22
C VAL A 636 2.94 14.47 -7.17
N GLY A 637 2.75 13.20 -6.81
CA GLY A 637 3.62 12.50 -5.87
C GLY A 637 3.16 11.08 -5.57
N THR A 638 4.06 10.34 -4.94
CA THR A 638 3.87 8.96 -4.46
C THR A 638 4.51 8.79 -3.10
N HIS A 639 3.76 8.28 -2.13
CA HIS A 639 4.26 7.99 -0.78
C HIS A 639 4.23 6.50 -0.52
N TYR A 640 5.37 5.96 -0.10
CA TYR A 640 5.55 4.52 0.15
C TYR A 640 5.12 4.16 1.57
N PHE A 641 4.25 3.19 1.72
CA PHE A 641 3.84 2.62 3.00
C PHE A 641 4.57 1.30 3.23
N GLN A 642 5.58 1.22 4.10
CA GLN A 642 6.04 2.20 5.08
C GLN A 642 7.57 2.13 5.25
N PHE A 643 8.14 2.97 6.12
CA PHE A 643 9.58 3.08 6.34
C PHE A 643 10.24 1.79 6.85
N ARG A 644 9.63 1.14 7.85
CA ARG A 644 10.18 -0.04 8.51
C ARG A 644 9.26 -1.25 8.33
N ASP A 645 9.85 -2.45 8.29
CA ASP A 645 9.07 -3.69 8.36
C ASP A 645 8.15 -3.71 9.57
N GLN A 646 7.00 -4.33 9.40
CA GLN A 646 6.10 -4.60 10.51
C GLN A 646 6.67 -5.74 11.37
N PRO A 647 6.21 -5.90 12.63
CA PRO A 647 6.70 -7.00 13.47
C PRO A 647 6.47 -8.37 12.83
N LEU A 648 7.44 -9.28 12.99
CA LEU A 648 7.35 -10.64 12.45
C LEU A 648 6.08 -11.38 12.91
N THR A 649 5.63 -11.12 14.14
CA THR A 649 4.40 -11.68 14.73
C THR A 649 3.14 -10.88 14.42
N GLY A 650 3.25 -9.86 13.59
CA GLY A 650 2.17 -8.95 13.26
C GLY A 650 1.96 -7.83 14.28
N ARG A 651 1.37 -6.74 13.81
CA ARG A 651 0.90 -5.62 14.64
C ARG A 651 -0.52 -5.91 15.17
N TRP A 652 -1.11 -4.95 15.87
CA TRP A 652 -2.41 -5.10 16.57
C TRP A 652 -3.59 -5.52 15.67
N ASP A 653 -3.56 -5.19 14.39
CA ASP A 653 -4.58 -5.58 13.39
C ASP A 653 -4.24 -6.86 12.63
N GLY A 654 -3.11 -7.49 12.97
CA GLY A 654 -2.63 -8.75 12.42
C GLY A 654 -1.74 -8.62 11.18
N GLU A 655 -1.45 -7.41 10.69
CA GLU A 655 -0.48 -7.23 9.60
C GLU A 655 0.95 -7.44 10.10
N GLY A 656 1.74 -8.24 9.37
CA GLY A 656 3.15 -8.50 9.63
C GLY A 656 3.95 -8.48 8.33
N TYR A 657 3.88 -7.37 7.58
CA TYR A 657 4.39 -7.28 6.21
C TYR A 657 5.87 -6.92 6.14
N HIS A 658 6.56 -7.57 5.21
CA HIS A 658 7.92 -7.26 4.79
C HIS A 658 7.91 -6.15 3.73
N ILE A 659 7.78 -4.92 4.15
CA ILE A 659 7.58 -3.76 3.26
C ILE A 659 8.50 -2.58 3.56
N GLY A 660 9.33 -2.63 4.60
CA GLY A 660 10.19 -1.53 5.04
C GLY A 660 11.29 -1.16 4.04
N PHE A 661 11.74 0.07 4.08
CA PHE A 661 13.06 0.45 3.55
C PHE A 661 14.18 -0.06 4.46
N VAL A 662 13.84 -0.31 5.73
CA VAL A 662 14.72 -0.93 6.72
C VAL A 662 14.00 -2.07 7.43
N ASP A 663 14.77 -3.01 7.96
CA ASP A 663 14.27 -4.12 8.78
C ASP A 663 14.03 -3.72 10.26
N VAL A 664 13.73 -4.71 11.10
CA VAL A 664 13.53 -4.53 12.55
C VAL A 664 14.79 -4.07 13.29
N ALA A 665 15.98 -4.37 12.77
CA ALA A 665 17.26 -3.94 13.30
C ALA A 665 17.74 -2.59 12.75
N ASP A 666 16.90 -1.90 11.99
CA ASP A 666 17.18 -0.64 11.32
C ASP A 666 18.30 -0.77 10.27
N THR A 667 18.35 -1.92 9.58
CA THR A 667 19.28 -2.20 8.49
C THR A 667 18.60 -1.93 7.15
N PRO A 668 19.19 -1.08 6.28
CA PRO A 668 18.59 -0.74 4.98
C PRO A 668 18.56 -1.93 4.01
N TYR A 669 17.46 -2.08 3.27
CA TYR A 669 17.39 -2.94 2.10
C TYR A 669 18.03 -2.23 0.90
N ARG A 670 19.28 -2.55 0.61
CA ARG A 670 20.13 -1.81 -0.35
C ARG A 670 19.51 -1.73 -1.73
N GLU A 671 18.98 -2.84 -2.23
CA GLU A 671 18.36 -2.92 -3.55
C GLU A 671 17.21 -1.90 -3.71
N LEU A 672 16.38 -1.78 -2.66
CA LEU A 672 15.27 -0.83 -2.66
C LEU A 672 15.76 0.62 -2.54
N CYS A 673 16.75 0.88 -1.68
CA CYS A 673 17.33 2.21 -1.48
C CYS A 673 18.03 2.71 -2.74
N GLU A 674 18.79 1.87 -3.43
CA GLU A 674 19.46 2.18 -4.70
C GLU A 674 18.46 2.48 -5.81
N SER A 675 17.40 1.68 -5.90
CA SER A 675 16.32 1.88 -6.88
C SER A 675 15.54 3.19 -6.63
N ALA A 676 15.34 3.54 -5.36
CA ALA A 676 14.69 4.78 -4.98
C ALA A 676 15.58 5.98 -5.32
N ARG A 677 16.90 5.89 -5.06
CA ARG A 677 17.87 6.92 -5.44
C ARG A 677 17.91 7.15 -6.95
N GLU A 678 18.06 6.07 -7.74
CA GLU A 678 18.05 6.14 -9.21
C GLU A 678 16.78 6.84 -9.71
N THR A 679 15.62 6.48 -9.13
CA THR A 679 14.35 7.11 -9.48
C THR A 679 14.35 8.60 -9.12
N GLY A 680 14.81 8.96 -7.94
CA GLY A 680 14.87 10.35 -7.46
C GLY A 680 15.82 11.23 -8.25
N GLU A 681 16.97 10.68 -8.69
CA GLU A 681 17.95 11.40 -9.52
C GLU A 681 17.39 11.78 -10.90
N HIS A 682 16.48 10.98 -11.45
CA HIS A 682 15.96 11.16 -12.81
C HIS A 682 14.49 11.55 -12.88
N MET A 683 13.78 11.70 -11.75
CA MET A 683 12.31 11.83 -11.70
C MET A 683 11.77 13.01 -12.52
N TYR A 684 12.47 14.14 -12.56
CA TYR A 684 12.01 15.32 -13.34
C TYR A 684 12.15 15.10 -14.84
N GLN A 685 13.20 14.39 -15.28
CA GLN A 685 13.38 14.00 -16.67
C GLN A 685 12.30 12.99 -17.09
N TYR A 686 12.01 11.99 -16.24
CA TYR A 686 10.91 11.04 -16.48
C TYR A 686 9.56 11.76 -16.53
N ARG A 687 9.33 12.71 -15.65
CA ARG A 687 8.09 13.50 -15.62
C ARG A 687 7.87 14.28 -16.89
N LEU A 688 8.91 14.95 -17.43
CA LEU A 688 8.80 15.74 -18.64
C LEU A 688 8.59 14.89 -19.89
N ASN A 689 9.37 13.83 -20.04
CA ASN A 689 9.37 13.01 -21.24
C ASN A 689 8.04 12.27 -21.46
N GLY A 690 7.19 12.12 -20.43
CA GLY A 690 5.92 11.43 -20.52
C GLY A 690 6.03 9.93 -20.84
N LYS A 691 7.24 9.36 -20.73
CA LYS A 691 7.53 7.95 -20.96
C LYS A 691 8.09 7.34 -19.68
N ALA A 692 7.59 6.15 -19.32
CA ALA A 692 8.25 5.33 -18.34
C ALA A 692 9.59 4.88 -18.96
N VAL A 693 10.69 5.06 -18.23
CA VAL A 693 11.99 4.55 -18.69
C VAL A 693 12.00 3.05 -18.40
N ASN A 694 12.04 2.27 -19.48
CA ASN A 694 11.97 0.80 -19.40
C ASN A 694 13.34 0.15 -19.20
N ASP A 695 14.41 0.93 -19.15
CA ASP A 695 15.77 0.44 -19.22
C ASP A 695 16.46 0.43 -17.86
N MET A 696 16.06 -0.53 -17.03
CA MET A 696 17.06 -1.18 -16.18
C MET A 696 17.47 -2.48 -16.87
N LYS A 697 18.66 -2.46 -17.45
CA LYS A 697 19.34 -3.65 -17.90
C LYS A 697 19.96 -4.38 -16.74
#